data_31145ac5b885b5f2e7462e789870abda
#
_entry.id   31145ac5b885b5f2e7462e789870abda
#
_cell.length_a   1.000
_cell.length_b   1.000
_cell.length_c   1.000
_cell.angle_alpha   90.00
_cell.angle_beta   90.00
_cell.angle_gamma   90.00
#
_symmetry.space_group_name_H-M   'P 1'
#
loop_
_entity.id
_entity.type
_entity.pdbx_description
1 polymer ?
#
loop_
_entity_poly.entity_id
_entity_poly.type
_entity_poly.pdbx_seq_one_letter_code
_entity_poly.pdbx_strand_id
1 'polypeptide(L)'
;MVLLLDLMPKCQYNIQASLILFALPLRTATVGSLVCSYIRKYRYTTALAVKYSSKLDIISLVCSYIRTKITTMKNILKIFSLLIIISCGDTHNDYASLVNPLIGTDYKGNVYPGAQTPFGMVQLSPDNGLPGWDRIAGYFYPDSTIAGFSHTHLSGTGAGDLYDISFMPVTTPIRESKQPLGVHSMFRHEKEYCEAGYYRVHLDSYNIDVELTATERCGIQRYTYPNREAKVLLNLSKAMNWDTTTDCYINIVDSCTIEGYRFSNGWARGQEVFFRTRFSRPFSKATFDNTRVIVGGNEKIVRGKAVFEFNLDRKRELTIVTALSGTGLDGAAKNLAKEAPHNDFDHYRNTTRDTWNKALGRIEIHGGTPDQRTCFYTALYRSMLAPTLFCDVDGTYRGADKQNHSAESHRNYSTFSLWDTFRAAHPLYTLIAPERVNDMINSLLAFHDEHGRLPVWNMWGSETDMMIGYHSVPVIADAYLKGFTGFDAEKALSACIATANDDNYRGIGLYKEKGFVPYDVTDPYNSDNWAMSRTLEYAFDDHSIAVMAEAMGKEDIAKDFYARAQNYKQQYNPTTTFMQPRDSKGEFQPLFNPDEYTPHICESNAWHYMWSVQHDIEGIIALMGKERFTQKLDSMFTYTPAKNADLPIFSTGMIGQYAHGNEPSHHVAYLFNKTGEPEKTRKYLLQIMNELYRNTPDGLCGNEDCGQMSAWYIFSAMGFYPVNPVGGEYELGTPLFPDISLHLNNGKTFTIKTVKSDKTQCLLDGRPIEGTTISHNDIIDGKTLTFTTK
;
A
#
# COMPACT_ATOMS: atom_id res chain seq x y z
N MET A 1 -9.37 35.50 35.15
CA MET A 1 -8.55 35.28 33.96
C MET A 1 -7.20 34.61 34.27
N VAL A 2 -6.50 34.98 35.31
CA VAL A 2 -5.22 34.32 35.72
C VAL A 2 -5.44 32.90 36.28
N LEU A 3 -6.57 32.65 36.97
CA LEU A 3 -6.89 31.30 37.52
C LEU A 3 -7.35 30.24 36.49
N LEU A 4 -7.66 30.66 35.25
CA LEU A 4 -8.07 29.76 34.17
C LEU A 4 -6.89 29.28 33.30
N LEU A 5 -5.73 29.94 33.40
CA LEU A 5 -4.51 29.58 32.65
C LEU A 5 -3.69 28.46 33.31
N ASP A 6 -3.88 28.25 34.61
CA ASP A 6 -3.15 27.21 35.37
C ASP A 6 -3.74 25.79 35.23
N LEU A 7 -4.88 25.65 34.56
CA LEU A 7 -5.56 24.35 34.40
C LEU A 7 -5.42 23.71 33.02
N MET A 8 -4.68 24.30 32.06
CA MET A 8 -4.52 23.74 30.71
C MET A 8 -3.07 23.76 30.17
N PRO A 9 -2.24 22.77 30.45
CA PRO A 9 -0.85 22.76 29.98
C PRO A 9 -0.63 22.36 28.51
N LYS A 10 -1.65 22.06 27.71
CA LYS A 10 -1.45 21.43 26.38
C LYS A 10 -2.01 22.15 25.16
N CYS A 11 -2.53 23.36 25.24
CA CYS A 11 -3.05 24.10 24.08
C CYS A 11 -2.42 25.48 23.88
N GLN A 12 -1.08 25.60 23.94
CA GLN A 12 -0.42 26.92 24.04
C GLN A 12 -0.14 27.67 22.72
N TYR A 13 -0.23 27.07 21.54
CA TYR A 13 0.30 27.71 20.33
C TYR A 13 -0.70 28.44 19.42
N ASN A 14 -1.97 28.10 19.41
CA ASN A 14 -2.95 28.77 18.53
C ASN A 14 -3.90 29.75 19.19
N ILE A 15 -3.93 29.85 20.52
CA ILE A 15 -4.83 30.76 21.26
C ILE A 15 -4.18 32.12 21.54
N GLN A 16 -2.84 32.22 21.55
CA GLN A 16 -2.16 33.48 21.83
C GLN A 16 -2.37 34.56 20.75
N ALA A 17 -2.45 34.18 19.47
CA ALA A 17 -2.63 35.18 18.41
C ALA A 17 -4.04 35.80 18.39
N SER A 18 -5.06 35.04 18.72
CA SER A 18 -6.46 35.53 18.74
C SER A 18 -6.81 36.29 20.01
N LEU A 19 -6.17 36.01 21.14
CA LEU A 19 -6.35 36.72 22.40
C LEU A 19 -5.63 38.06 22.45
N ILE A 20 -4.53 38.24 21.73
CA ILE A 20 -3.77 39.48 21.63
C ILE A 20 -4.54 40.53 20.85
N LEU A 21 -5.33 40.14 19.83
CA LEU A 21 -6.13 41.09 19.06
C LEU A 21 -7.37 41.61 19.79
N PHE A 22 -7.89 40.91 20.82
CA PHE A 22 -9.03 41.34 21.63
C PHE A 22 -8.67 42.08 22.91
N ALA A 23 -7.43 42.03 23.37
CA ALA A 23 -6.95 42.65 24.62
C ALA A 23 -6.40 44.08 24.47
N LEU A 24 -6.07 44.50 23.27
CA LEU A 24 -5.47 45.81 22.98
C LEU A 24 -6.40 47.04 23.12
N PRO A 25 -7.77 46.96 22.96
CA PRO A 25 -8.61 48.14 23.16
C PRO A 25 -8.98 48.45 24.61
N LEU A 26 -8.68 47.58 25.56
CA LEU A 26 -9.20 47.73 26.96
C LEU A 26 -8.23 48.39 27.95
N ARG A 27 -7.00 48.80 27.51
CA ARG A 27 -5.98 49.35 28.44
C ARG A 27 -5.96 50.87 28.65
N THR A 28 -6.81 51.65 27.97
CA THR A 28 -6.72 53.15 28.07
C THR A 28 -8.02 53.89 28.24
N ALA A 29 -9.07 53.30 28.79
CA ALA A 29 -10.27 54.04 29.11
C ALA A 29 -10.69 53.84 30.56
N THR A 30 -10.53 54.83 31.38
CA THR A 30 -11.15 54.88 32.72
C THR A 30 -12.68 54.88 32.56
N VAL A 31 -13.40 54.21 33.46
CA VAL A 31 -14.85 54.02 33.45
C VAL A 31 -15.63 55.35 33.29
N GLY A 32 -15.03 56.48 33.70
CA GLY A 32 -15.63 57.79 33.54
C GLY A 32 -15.70 58.32 32.10
N SER A 33 -14.77 57.99 31.22
CA SER A 33 -14.77 58.46 29.83
C SER A 33 -15.76 57.66 28.93
N LEU A 34 -16.05 56.40 29.26
CA LEU A 34 -17.06 55.59 28.58
C LEU A 34 -18.50 56.05 28.86
N VAL A 35 -18.79 56.50 30.07
CA VAL A 35 -20.09 57.02 30.43
C VAL A 35 -20.38 58.37 29.74
N CYS A 36 -19.36 59.22 29.60
CA CYS A 36 -19.53 60.54 28.94
C CYS A 36 -19.65 60.42 27.40
N SER A 37 -18.98 59.45 26.77
CA SER A 37 -19.09 59.27 25.29
C SER A 37 -20.43 58.63 24.87
N TYR A 38 -21.02 57.81 25.77
CA TYR A 38 -22.30 57.15 25.50
C TYR A 38 -23.47 58.14 25.64
N ILE A 39 -23.41 59.11 26.58
CA ILE A 39 -24.43 60.16 26.77
C ILE A 39 -24.42 61.15 25.61
N ARG A 40 -23.29 61.40 24.92
CA ARG A 40 -23.21 62.30 23.75
C ARG A 40 -23.77 61.68 22.45
N LYS A 41 -23.94 60.41 22.35
CA LYS A 41 -24.35 59.71 21.10
C LYS A 41 -25.87 59.51 20.98
N TYR A 42 -26.62 59.71 22.05
CA TYR A 42 -28.08 59.53 22.02
C TYR A 42 -28.80 60.80 22.49
N ARG A 43 -29.10 61.72 21.51
CA ARG A 43 -29.96 62.91 21.68
C ARG A 43 -31.43 62.58 21.80
N TYR A 44 -31.84 61.44 22.47
CA TYR A 44 -33.23 61.10 22.65
C TYR A 44 -33.55 60.70 24.10
N THR A 45 -33.20 61.55 25.07
CA THR A 45 -33.52 61.28 26.44
C THR A 45 -33.90 62.50 27.26
N THR A 46 -34.34 63.60 26.65
CA THR A 46 -34.92 64.71 27.43
C THR A 46 -36.37 64.40 27.92
N ALA A 47 -37.02 63.32 27.46
CA ALA A 47 -38.35 62.96 27.95
C ALA A 47 -38.34 61.93 29.11
N LEU A 48 -37.25 61.26 29.43
CA LEU A 48 -37.19 60.34 30.57
C LEU A 48 -36.60 60.96 31.85
N ALA A 49 -35.84 62.04 31.74
CA ALA A 49 -35.20 62.71 32.92
C ALA A 49 -36.21 63.43 33.78
N VAL A 50 -37.44 63.72 33.35
CA VAL A 50 -38.46 64.42 34.10
C VAL A 50 -39.31 63.49 35.03
N LYS A 51 -39.11 62.15 34.90
CA LYS A 51 -40.00 61.24 35.66
C LYS A 51 -39.33 60.62 36.91
N TYR A 52 -38.02 60.84 37.15
CA TYR A 52 -37.34 60.30 38.34
C TYR A 52 -36.69 61.41 39.16
N SER A 53 -37.32 61.72 40.33
CA SER A 53 -36.94 62.85 41.19
C SER A 53 -35.83 62.53 42.21
N SER A 54 -35.12 61.40 42.15
CA SER A 54 -34.03 61.15 43.08
C SER A 54 -32.84 60.48 42.44
N LYS A 55 -31.61 60.85 42.90
CA LYS A 55 -30.34 60.22 42.48
C LYS A 55 -30.30 58.70 42.75
N LEU A 56 -31.09 58.19 43.68
CA LEU A 56 -31.16 56.79 44.05
C LEU A 56 -31.86 55.95 42.94
N ASP A 57 -32.89 56.50 42.32
CA ASP A 57 -33.65 55.78 41.26
C ASP A 57 -32.78 55.58 39.98
N ILE A 58 -31.98 56.58 39.64
CA ILE A 58 -31.07 56.46 38.48
C ILE A 58 -29.97 55.46 38.76
N ILE A 59 -29.43 55.37 39.96
CA ILE A 59 -28.40 54.39 40.34
C ILE A 59 -28.99 53.00 40.36
N SER A 60 -30.22 52.82 40.84
CA SER A 60 -30.92 51.55 40.83
C SER A 60 -31.18 51.05 39.41
N LEU A 61 -31.57 51.92 38.45
CA LEU A 61 -31.78 51.63 37.05
C LEU A 61 -30.47 51.24 36.34
N VAL A 62 -29.41 51.99 36.60
CA VAL A 62 -28.07 51.68 36.06
C VAL A 62 -27.54 50.37 36.62
N CYS A 63 -27.70 50.10 37.91
CA CYS A 63 -27.29 48.82 38.52
C CYS A 63 -28.09 47.63 37.98
N SER A 64 -29.41 47.80 37.72
CA SER A 64 -30.25 46.78 37.09
C SER A 64 -29.82 46.51 35.64
N TYR A 65 -29.53 47.57 34.87
CA TYR A 65 -29.04 47.44 33.50
C TYR A 65 -27.64 46.72 33.43
N ILE A 66 -26.73 47.12 34.33
CA ILE A 66 -25.41 46.49 34.45
C ILE A 66 -25.56 45.03 34.86
N ARG A 67 -26.43 44.68 35.81
CA ARG A 67 -26.73 43.28 36.19
C ARG A 67 -27.24 42.46 34.99
N THR A 68 -28.19 43.02 34.21
CA THR A 68 -28.75 42.35 33.01
C THR A 68 -27.65 42.13 31.96
N LYS A 69 -26.79 43.12 31.72
CA LYS A 69 -25.67 42.96 30.77
C LYS A 69 -24.61 41.93 31.23
N ILE A 70 -24.30 41.92 32.55
CA ILE A 70 -23.39 40.93 33.14
C ILE A 70 -23.99 39.51 33.04
N THR A 71 -25.30 39.35 33.25
CA THR A 71 -26.00 38.07 33.11
C THR A 71 -26.01 37.61 31.67
N THR A 72 -26.28 38.54 30.72
CA THR A 72 -26.22 38.25 29.28
C THR A 72 -24.80 37.86 28.85
N MET A 73 -23.75 38.58 29.30
CA MET A 73 -22.34 38.21 29.06
C MET A 73 -21.97 36.84 29.65
N LYS A 74 -22.44 36.53 30.89
CA LYS A 74 -22.24 35.21 31.51
C LYS A 74 -22.92 34.09 30.71
N ASN A 75 -24.10 34.34 30.14
CA ASN A 75 -24.78 33.35 29.29
C ASN A 75 -24.11 33.23 27.91
N ILE A 76 -23.62 34.30 27.32
CA ILE A 76 -22.79 34.27 26.08
C ILE A 76 -21.47 33.55 26.35
N LEU A 77 -20.80 33.78 27.49
CA LEU A 77 -19.58 33.03 27.85
C LEU A 77 -19.87 31.54 28.08
N LYS A 78 -21.04 31.19 28.67
CA LYS A 78 -21.46 29.79 28.82
C LYS A 78 -21.74 29.12 27.47
N ILE A 79 -22.37 29.84 26.54
CA ILE A 79 -22.62 29.34 25.16
C ILE A 79 -21.30 29.22 24.41
N PHE A 80 -20.36 30.17 24.55
CA PHE A 80 -19.00 30.05 23.98
C PHE A 80 -18.19 28.94 24.64
N SER A 81 -18.29 28.74 25.96
CA SER A 81 -17.64 27.58 26.62
C SER A 81 -18.25 26.26 26.18
N LEU A 82 -19.57 26.20 25.93
CA LEU A 82 -20.26 25.03 25.42
C LEU A 82 -19.87 24.76 23.94
N LEU A 83 -19.73 25.80 23.12
CA LEU A 83 -19.24 25.73 21.74
C LEU A 83 -17.76 25.32 21.67
N ILE A 84 -16.92 25.75 22.62
CA ILE A 84 -15.52 25.31 22.73
C ILE A 84 -15.42 23.84 23.19
N ILE A 85 -16.33 23.39 24.07
CA ILE A 85 -16.40 21.99 24.52
C ILE A 85 -16.93 21.09 23.39
N ILE A 86 -17.86 21.58 22.55
CA ILE A 86 -18.33 20.84 21.35
C ILE A 86 -17.28 20.87 20.23
N SER A 87 -16.38 21.84 20.19
CA SER A 87 -15.25 21.91 19.24
C SER A 87 -14.01 21.12 19.71
N CYS A 88 -13.98 20.59 20.93
CA CYS A 88 -13.06 19.55 21.39
C CYS A 88 -13.68 18.15 21.22
N GLY A 89 -14.46 17.93 20.18
CA GLY A 89 -14.63 16.61 19.58
C GLY A 89 -13.26 16.16 19.07
N ASP A 90 -12.93 14.90 19.24
CA ASP A 90 -11.70 14.25 18.86
C ASP A 90 -11.10 14.90 17.60
N THR A 91 -9.93 15.51 17.73
CA THR A 91 -9.12 15.88 16.57
C THR A 91 -8.66 14.57 15.97
N HIS A 92 -9.51 13.93 15.16
CA HIS A 92 -9.05 12.86 14.31
C HIS A 92 -7.92 13.43 13.46
N ASN A 93 -6.72 12.95 13.70
CA ASN A 93 -5.58 13.30 12.87
C ASN A 93 -5.94 12.90 11.44
N ASP A 94 -5.78 13.83 10.51
CA ASP A 94 -6.11 13.63 9.10
C ASP A 94 -4.90 13.05 8.37
N TYR A 95 -4.60 11.77 8.63
CA TYR A 95 -3.48 11.06 8.03
C TYR A 95 -3.64 10.88 6.52
N ALA A 96 -4.88 10.74 6.04
CA ALA A 96 -5.18 10.59 4.62
C ALA A 96 -4.66 11.77 3.80
N SER A 97 -4.67 12.98 4.35
CA SER A 97 -4.13 14.19 3.69
C SER A 97 -2.60 14.25 3.65
N LEU A 98 -1.89 13.41 4.42
CA LEU A 98 -0.43 13.31 4.39
C LEU A 98 0.07 12.37 3.29
N VAL A 99 -0.82 11.57 2.70
CA VAL A 99 -0.49 10.63 1.62
C VAL A 99 -0.40 11.37 0.29
N ASN A 100 0.70 11.16 -0.43
CA ASN A 100 0.88 11.63 -1.81
C ASN A 100 0.95 10.45 -2.78
N PRO A 101 -0.18 10.01 -3.37
CA PRO A 101 -0.21 8.87 -4.29
C PRO A 101 0.60 9.07 -5.58
N LEU A 102 1.10 10.27 -5.88
CA LEU A 102 1.98 10.52 -7.02
C LEU A 102 3.43 10.05 -6.80
N ILE A 103 3.86 9.80 -5.56
CA ILE A 103 5.20 9.24 -5.29
C ILE A 103 5.32 7.87 -5.96
N GLY A 104 6.30 7.70 -6.83
CA GLY A 104 6.57 6.45 -7.56
C GLY A 104 5.80 6.31 -8.89
N THR A 105 5.03 7.33 -9.32
CA THR A 105 4.33 7.31 -10.62
C THR A 105 5.20 7.70 -11.80
N ASP A 106 6.43 8.11 -11.55
CA ASP A 106 7.49 8.36 -12.54
C ASP A 106 8.66 7.40 -12.29
N TYR A 107 9.58 7.33 -13.22
CA TYR A 107 10.78 6.51 -13.21
C TYR A 107 10.45 5.00 -13.14
N LYS A 108 10.70 4.31 -12.01
CA LYS A 108 10.60 2.84 -11.90
C LYS A 108 9.60 2.34 -10.83
N GLY A 109 8.88 3.23 -10.17
CA GLY A 109 7.97 2.81 -9.09
C GLY A 109 6.74 2.03 -9.58
N ASN A 110 6.29 2.26 -10.80
CA ASN A 110 5.19 1.54 -11.47
C ASN A 110 3.89 1.49 -10.65
N VAL A 111 3.51 2.64 -10.08
CA VAL A 111 2.31 2.75 -9.24
C VAL A 111 1.28 3.70 -9.84
N TYR A 112 0.02 3.56 -9.43
CA TYR A 112 -1.09 4.42 -9.86
C TYR A 112 -1.52 5.40 -8.75
N PRO A 113 -2.08 6.58 -9.10
CA PRO A 113 -2.52 7.58 -8.14
C PRO A 113 -4.00 7.50 -7.74
N GLY A 114 -4.73 6.52 -8.24
CA GLY A 114 -6.19 6.43 -8.14
C GLY A 114 -6.72 6.07 -6.76
N ALA A 115 -8.04 5.95 -6.67
CA ALA A 115 -8.76 5.69 -5.43
C ALA A 115 -8.93 4.19 -5.15
N GLN A 116 -8.64 3.78 -3.92
CA GLN A 116 -8.82 2.44 -3.39
C GLN A 116 -9.07 2.52 -1.88
N THR A 117 -9.74 1.53 -1.29
CA THR A 117 -9.74 1.29 0.17
C THR A 117 -8.60 0.35 0.57
N PRO A 118 -8.18 0.28 1.84
CA PRO A 118 -7.17 -0.69 2.28
C PRO A 118 -7.55 -2.12 1.86
N PHE A 119 -6.68 -2.77 1.08
CA PHE A 119 -6.86 -4.14 0.56
C PHE A 119 -8.15 -4.35 -0.27
N GLY A 120 -8.70 -3.29 -0.89
CA GLY A 120 -9.94 -3.37 -1.64
C GLY A 120 -9.83 -4.12 -2.96
N MET A 121 -10.96 -4.67 -3.45
CA MET A 121 -11.07 -5.32 -4.76
C MET A 121 -10.94 -4.31 -5.92
N VAL A 122 -11.36 -3.06 -5.70
CA VAL A 122 -11.39 -2.00 -6.71
C VAL A 122 -10.20 -1.07 -6.55
N GLN A 123 -9.47 -0.86 -7.65
CA GLN A 123 -8.42 0.12 -7.84
C GLN A 123 -8.86 1.06 -8.97
N LEU A 124 -9.61 2.11 -8.63
CA LEU A 124 -10.17 3.04 -9.62
C LEU A 124 -9.17 4.15 -9.93
N SER A 125 -8.55 4.12 -11.12
CA SER A 125 -7.45 5.01 -11.48
C SER A 125 -7.52 5.50 -12.92
N PRO A 126 -6.91 6.66 -13.24
CA PRO A 126 -6.72 7.09 -14.62
C PRO A 126 -5.74 6.18 -15.36
N ASP A 127 -6.05 5.96 -16.67
CA ASP A 127 -5.16 5.31 -17.63
C ASP A 127 -4.67 6.35 -18.63
N ASN A 128 -3.35 6.47 -18.83
CA ASN A 128 -2.78 7.37 -19.84
C ASN A 128 -3.08 6.90 -21.28
N GLY A 129 -3.28 5.59 -21.48
CA GLY A 129 -3.73 4.99 -22.74
C GLY A 129 -2.62 4.56 -23.68
N LEU A 130 -1.36 4.77 -23.32
CA LEU A 130 -0.19 4.29 -24.06
C LEU A 130 0.36 3.03 -23.41
N PRO A 131 0.77 2.01 -24.18
CA PRO A 131 1.46 0.83 -23.68
C PRO A 131 2.95 1.15 -23.43
N GLY A 132 3.60 0.33 -22.63
CA GLY A 132 5.03 0.38 -22.39
C GLY A 132 5.39 -0.02 -20.96
N TRP A 133 6.66 -0.37 -20.75
CA TRP A 133 7.17 -0.78 -19.44
C TRP A 133 6.93 0.27 -18.35
N ASP A 134 7.17 1.56 -18.65
CA ASP A 134 6.99 2.63 -17.67
C ASP A 134 5.49 2.95 -17.39
N ARG A 135 4.56 2.25 -18.06
CA ARG A 135 3.09 2.46 -18.00
C ARG A 135 2.31 1.21 -17.55
N ILE A 136 3.01 0.26 -16.93
CA ILE A 136 2.38 -0.99 -16.50
C ILE A 136 1.35 -0.82 -15.37
N ALA A 137 1.39 0.29 -14.64
CA ALA A 137 0.33 0.64 -13.68
C ALA A 137 -0.86 1.41 -14.31
N GLY A 138 -0.87 1.59 -15.64
CA GLY A 138 -1.88 2.40 -16.35
C GLY A 138 -1.60 3.89 -16.37
N TYR A 139 -0.92 4.41 -15.38
CA TYR A 139 -0.55 5.82 -15.22
C TYR A 139 0.97 5.99 -15.19
N PHE A 140 1.47 7.01 -15.90
CA PHE A 140 2.87 7.44 -15.90
C PHE A 140 2.93 8.95 -15.84
N TYR A 141 3.53 9.52 -14.79
CA TYR A 141 3.49 10.97 -14.51
C TYR A 141 3.95 11.86 -15.66
N PRO A 142 5.00 11.53 -16.47
CA PRO A 142 5.40 12.36 -17.60
C PRO A 142 4.39 12.44 -18.76
N ASP A 143 3.36 11.58 -18.79
CA ASP A 143 2.32 11.61 -19.82
C ASP A 143 1.32 12.76 -19.57
N SER A 144 0.77 13.31 -20.65
CA SER A 144 -0.20 14.41 -20.62
C SER A 144 -1.58 14.03 -21.14
N THR A 145 -1.87 12.72 -21.26
CA THR A 145 -3.14 12.20 -21.77
C THR A 145 -3.82 11.28 -20.76
N ILE A 146 -5.15 11.27 -20.74
CA ILE A 146 -5.98 10.29 -20.06
C ILE A 146 -6.95 9.72 -21.09
N ALA A 147 -6.98 8.39 -21.23
CA ALA A 147 -7.81 7.65 -22.16
C ALA A 147 -8.97 6.89 -21.48
N GLY A 148 -9.10 7.01 -20.18
CA GLY A 148 -10.19 6.42 -19.40
C GLY A 148 -9.84 6.28 -17.93
N PHE A 149 -10.79 5.75 -17.17
CA PHE A 149 -10.70 5.45 -15.75
C PHE A 149 -11.17 4.01 -15.57
N SER A 150 -10.22 3.08 -15.37
CA SER A 150 -10.52 1.67 -15.16
C SER A 150 -10.55 1.30 -13.68
N HIS A 151 -11.14 0.14 -13.36
CA HIS A 151 -11.46 -0.24 -11.97
C HIS A 151 -10.48 -1.22 -11.37
N THR A 152 -9.51 -1.71 -12.14
CA THR A 152 -8.51 -2.68 -11.68
C THR A 152 -7.12 -2.30 -12.16
N HIS A 153 -6.15 -2.31 -11.23
CA HIS A 153 -4.75 -1.97 -11.49
C HIS A 153 -3.84 -2.78 -10.57
N LEU A 154 -2.58 -2.94 -10.97
CA LEU A 154 -1.51 -3.49 -10.14
C LEU A 154 -0.64 -2.37 -9.60
N SER A 155 -0.19 -2.48 -8.35
CA SER A 155 0.67 -1.48 -7.69
C SER A 155 2.11 -1.96 -7.66
N GLY A 156 2.95 -1.35 -8.51
CA GLY A 156 4.40 -1.52 -8.45
C GLY A 156 4.94 -2.81 -9.04
N THR A 157 4.16 -3.56 -9.81
CA THR A 157 4.64 -4.82 -10.39
C THR A 157 5.50 -4.60 -11.64
N GLY A 158 6.34 -5.57 -11.97
CA GLY A 158 7.06 -5.64 -13.25
C GLY A 158 6.20 -6.14 -14.42
N ALA A 159 4.88 -6.29 -14.24
CA ALA A 159 3.95 -6.80 -15.23
C ALA A 159 2.73 -5.91 -15.35
N GLY A 160 2.32 -5.59 -16.58
CA GLY A 160 1.13 -4.81 -16.86
C GLY A 160 -0.05 -5.69 -17.24
N ASP A 161 -1.09 -5.69 -16.40
CA ASP A 161 -2.32 -6.45 -16.60
C ASP A 161 -3.51 -5.73 -15.95
N LEU A 162 -4.73 -6.25 -16.12
CA LEU A 162 -6.01 -5.76 -15.62
C LEU A 162 -6.59 -4.64 -16.50
N TYR A 163 -6.81 -3.42 -15.97
CA TYR A 163 -7.45 -2.27 -16.65
C TYR A 163 -8.92 -2.51 -17.04
N ASP A 164 -9.65 -3.24 -16.19
CA ASP A 164 -11.02 -3.64 -16.45
C ASP A 164 -12.02 -2.50 -16.26
N ILE A 165 -13.08 -2.54 -17.05
CA ILE A 165 -14.27 -1.68 -16.95
C ILE A 165 -13.89 -0.20 -16.98
N SER A 166 -13.38 0.25 -18.14
CA SER A 166 -12.91 1.61 -18.35
C SER A 166 -14.02 2.56 -18.83
N PHE A 167 -14.26 3.64 -18.08
CA PHE A 167 -15.14 4.73 -18.44
C PHE A 167 -14.37 5.97 -18.87
N MET A 168 -14.87 6.69 -19.88
CA MET A 168 -14.33 7.99 -20.32
C MET A 168 -15.46 8.99 -20.51
N PRO A 169 -15.54 10.06 -19.70
CA PRO A 169 -16.50 11.13 -19.93
C PRO A 169 -16.05 12.01 -21.12
N VAL A 170 -16.99 12.33 -22.02
CA VAL A 170 -16.71 13.10 -23.24
C VAL A 170 -17.82 14.11 -23.53
N THR A 171 -17.52 15.10 -24.39
CA THR A 171 -18.50 16.02 -24.99
C THR A 171 -18.52 15.84 -26.51
N THR A 172 -19.47 16.44 -27.19
CA THR A 172 -19.54 16.46 -28.66
C THR A 172 -18.66 17.57 -29.25
N PRO A 173 -17.84 17.31 -30.26
CA PRO A 173 -17.59 16.03 -30.92
C PRO A 173 -16.67 15.13 -30.09
N ILE A 174 -16.88 13.81 -30.16
CA ILE A 174 -15.94 12.83 -29.56
C ILE A 174 -14.66 12.87 -30.42
N ARG A 175 -13.51 13.08 -29.74
CA ARG A 175 -12.20 13.13 -30.37
C ARG A 175 -11.51 11.80 -30.24
N GLU A 176 -11.20 11.16 -31.35
CA GLU A 176 -10.52 9.88 -31.40
C GLU A 176 -9.24 9.99 -32.23
N SER A 177 -8.14 9.55 -31.67
CA SER A 177 -6.86 9.38 -32.35
C SER A 177 -6.68 7.94 -32.82
N LYS A 178 -5.63 7.71 -33.61
CA LYS A 178 -5.22 6.37 -34.00
C LYS A 178 -4.83 5.55 -32.75
N GLN A 179 -5.06 4.24 -32.83
CA GLN A 179 -4.60 3.31 -31.81
C GLN A 179 -3.07 3.43 -31.60
N PRO A 180 -2.55 3.23 -30.36
CA PRO A 180 -3.26 2.67 -29.20
C PRO A 180 -4.08 3.68 -28.38
N LEU A 181 -3.95 4.97 -28.59
CA LEU A 181 -4.50 6.01 -27.69
C LEU A 181 -6.06 6.09 -27.76
N GLY A 182 -6.66 5.99 -28.97
CA GLY A 182 -8.12 6.04 -29.16
C GLY A 182 -8.77 7.35 -28.67
N VAL A 183 -9.88 7.24 -27.96
CA VAL A 183 -10.57 8.36 -27.31
C VAL A 183 -9.81 8.75 -26.06
N HIS A 184 -9.39 10.00 -25.95
CA HIS A 184 -8.60 10.52 -24.84
C HIS A 184 -8.81 12.03 -24.63
N SER A 185 -8.33 12.54 -23.53
CA SER A 185 -8.21 13.98 -23.25
C SER A 185 -6.78 14.33 -22.86
N MET A 186 -6.38 15.54 -23.21
CA MET A 186 -5.24 16.19 -22.58
C MET A 186 -5.60 16.57 -21.13
N PHE A 187 -4.61 16.55 -20.23
CA PHE A 187 -4.72 17.07 -18.86
C PHE A 187 -3.42 17.76 -18.45
N ARG A 188 -3.45 18.42 -17.30
CA ARG A 188 -2.28 19.08 -16.70
C ARG A 188 -2.23 18.80 -15.21
N HIS A 189 -1.03 18.55 -14.68
CA HIS A 189 -0.81 18.24 -13.27
C HIS A 189 -1.24 19.37 -12.31
N GLU A 190 -1.20 20.66 -12.76
CA GLU A 190 -1.69 21.78 -11.94
C GLU A 190 -3.19 21.69 -11.65
N LYS A 191 -3.92 20.86 -12.42
CA LYS A 191 -5.35 20.60 -12.26
C LYS A 191 -5.66 19.17 -11.78
N GLU A 192 -4.65 18.49 -11.32
CA GLU A 192 -4.72 17.15 -10.74
C GLU A 192 -4.54 17.21 -9.22
N TYR A 193 -5.24 16.35 -8.50
CA TYR A 193 -5.10 16.22 -7.05
C TYR A 193 -5.42 14.80 -6.63
N CYS A 194 -4.63 14.25 -5.70
CA CYS A 194 -4.90 12.94 -5.10
C CYS A 194 -4.53 12.91 -3.61
N GLU A 195 -5.22 12.07 -2.87
CA GLU A 195 -4.97 11.70 -1.47
C GLU A 195 -5.41 10.25 -1.28
N ALA A 196 -5.16 9.66 -0.11
CA ALA A 196 -5.60 8.28 0.15
C ALA A 196 -7.12 8.11 -0.10
N GLY A 197 -7.47 7.25 -1.07
CA GLY A 197 -8.86 6.94 -1.41
C GLY A 197 -9.60 7.98 -2.26
N TYR A 198 -8.91 8.98 -2.78
CA TYR A 198 -9.52 10.01 -3.64
C TYR A 198 -8.55 10.51 -4.71
N TYR A 199 -9.10 10.71 -5.92
CA TYR A 199 -8.40 11.31 -7.05
C TYR A 199 -9.29 12.30 -7.77
N ARG A 200 -8.71 13.39 -8.31
CA ARG A 200 -9.40 14.40 -9.10
C ARG A 200 -8.53 14.91 -10.23
N VAL A 201 -9.12 15.15 -11.41
CA VAL A 201 -8.44 15.76 -12.57
C VAL A 201 -9.41 16.54 -13.44
N HIS A 202 -8.92 17.57 -14.12
CA HIS A 202 -9.64 18.29 -15.18
C HIS A 202 -9.21 17.80 -16.55
N LEU A 203 -10.17 17.34 -17.35
CA LEU A 203 -9.97 16.90 -18.73
C LEU A 203 -10.05 18.11 -19.69
N ASP A 204 -8.91 18.67 -20.08
CA ASP A 204 -8.82 19.92 -20.88
C ASP A 204 -9.52 19.81 -22.25
N SER A 205 -9.45 18.64 -22.93
CA SER A 205 -10.05 18.46 -24.26
C SER A 205 -11.58 18.51 -24.28
N TYR A 206 -12.21 18.16 -23.15
CA TYR A 206 -13.66 18.09 -23.02
C TYR A 206 -14.22 19.09 -22.00
N ASN A 207 -13.34 19.80 -21.26
CA ASN A 207 -13.69 20.70 -20.17
C ASN A 207 -14.58 20.04 -19.11
N ILE A 208 -14.17 18.87 -18.64
CA ILE A 208 -14.89 18.04 -17.64
C ILE A 208 -14.01 17.87 -16.42
N ASP A 209 -14.56 18.09 -15.23
CA ASP A 209 -13.93 17.71 -13.98
C ASP A 209 -14.33 16.26 -13.62
N VAL A 210 -13.35 15.45 -13.25
CA VAL A 210 -13.51 14.05 -12.85
C VAL A 210 -13.05 13.91 -11.41
N GLU A 211 -13.85 13.23 -10.60
CA GLU A 211 -13.52 12.86 -9.22
C GLU A 211 -13.79 11.36 -9.03
N LEU A 212 -12.86 10.68 -8.36
CA LEU A 212 -12.89 9.25 -8.11
C LEU A 212 -12.79 8.97 -6.61
N THR A 213 -13.57 7.99 -6.14
CA THR A 213 -13.42 7.35 -4.82
C THR A 213 -13.85 5.88 -4.94
N ALA A 214 -13.66 5.09 -3.88
CA ALA A 214 -14.00 3.66 -3.91
C ALA A 214 -14.51 3.16 -2.56
N THR A 215 -15.35 2.12 -2.58
CA THR A 215 -15.54 1.19 -1.45
C THR A 215 -14.67 -0.06 -1.70
N GLU A 216 -14.83 -1.10 -0.89
CA GLU A 216 -14.05 -2.33 -1.09
C GLU A 216 -14.31 -2.98 -2.46
N ARG A 217 -15.56 -2.95 -2.96
CA ARG A 217 -15.98 -3.62 -4.21
C ARG A 217 -16.60 -2.69 -5.24
N CYS A 218 -16.74 -1.40 -4.92
CA CYS A 218 -17.37 -0.44 -5.84
C CYS A 218 -16.45 0.74 -6.12
N GLY A 219 -16.31 1.09 -7.42
CA GLY A 219 -15.74 2.36 -7.85
C GLY A 219 -16.84 3.40 -8.01
N ILE A 220 -16.60 4.61 -7.49
CA ILE A 220 -17.54 5.73 -7.57
C ILE A 220 -16.88 6.89 -8.27
N GLN A 221 -17.47 7.34 -9.37
CA GLN A 221 -16.97 8.43 -10.20
C GLN A 221 -18.00 9.55 -10.24
N ARG A 222 -17.56 10.81 -10.11
CA ARG A 222 -18.38 12.00 -10.32
C ARG A 222 -17.78 12.83 -11.46
N TYR A 223 -18.61 13.16 -12.45
CA TYR A 223 -18.24 13.98 -13.60
C TYR A 223 -19.03 15.28 -13.57
N THR A 224 -18.33 16.42 -13.65
CA THR A 224 -18.97 17.74 -13.80
C THR A 224 -18.74 18.26 -15.22
N TYR A 225 -19.82 18.37 -15.97
CA TYR A 225 -19.80 18.74 -17.40
C TYR A 225 -19.91 20.26 -17.63
N PRO A 226 -19.40 20.79 -18.77
CA PRO A 226 -19.51 22.23 -19.11
C PRO A 226 -20.94 22.65 -19.37
N ASN A 227 -21.81 21.75 -19.82
CA ASN A 227 -23.20 21.97 -20.12
C ASN A 227 -24.09 20.80 -19.67
N ARG A 228 -25.38 20.78 -20.03
CA ARG A 228 -26.32 19.71 -19.63
C ARG A 228 -26.25 18.46 -20.50
N GLU A 229 -25.70 18.56 -21.69
CA GLU A 229 -25.52 17.43 -22.58
C GLU A 229 -24.24 16.71 -22.18
N ALA A 230 -24.38 15.50 -21.69
CA ALA A 230 -23.28 14.68 -21.19
C ALA A 230 -23.22 13.36 -21.94
N LYS A 231 -22.01 12.87 -22.18
CA LYS A 231 -21.77 11.55 -22.78
C LYS A 231 -20.70 10.81 -21.98
N VAL A 232 -20.89 9.51 -21.86
CA VAL A 232 -19.94 8.58 -21.22
C VAL A 232 -19.69 7.44 -22.18
N LEU A 233 -18.43 7.22 -22.51
CA LEU A 233 -17.95 6.03 -23.21
C LEU A 233 -17.60 4.96 -22.19
N LEU A 234 -18.19 3.76 -22.32
CA LEU A 234 -17.71 2.53 -21.69
C LEU A 234 -16.95 1.72 -22.74
N ASN A 235 -15.74 1.30 -22.40
CA ASN A 235 -14.89 0.50 -23.27
C ASN A 235 -14.37 -0.76 -22.55
N LEU A 236 -14.99 -1.89 -22.81
CA LEU A 236 -14.59 -3.21 -22.30
C LEU A 236 -13.54 -3.90 -23.17
N SER A 237 -13.34 -3.40 -24.41
CA SER A 237 -12.32 -3.98 -25.32
C SER A 237 -10.94 -3.34 -25.14
N LYS A 238 -10.80 -2.35 -24.25
CA LYS A 238 -9.51 -1.72 -23.97
C LYS A 238 -8.61 -2.74 -23.30
N ALA A 239 -7.47 -2.99 -23.92
CA ALA A 239 -6.38 -3.78 -23.40
C ALA A 239 -5.12 -2.94 -23.41
N MET A 240 -4.26 -3.12 -22.45
CA MET A 240 -2.97 -2.44 -22.33
C MET A 240 -1.89 -3.47 -21.99
N ASN A 241 -0.67 -3.22 -22.44
CA ASN A 241 0.48 -4.04 -22.13
C ASN A 241 0.27 -5.53 -22.51
N TRP A 242 0.23 -6.45 -21.54
CA TRP A 242 0.14 -7.90 -21.79
C TRP A 242 -1.27 -8.45 -21.74
N ASP A 243 -2.23 -7.64 -21.33
CA ASP A 243 -3.63 -8.04 -21.29
C ASP A 243 -4.28 -8.02 -22.67
N THR A 244 -5.17 -8.97 -22.94
CA THR A 244 -5.94 -9.08 -24.18
C THR A 244 -7.37 -9.50 -23.88
N THR A 245 -8.34 -8.68 -24.25
CA THR A 245 -9.77 -9.02 -24.12
C THR A 245 -10.13 -10.20 -25.01
N THR A 246 -10.69 -11.24 -24.41
CA THR A 246 -11.14 -12.47 -25.11
C THR A 246 -12.64 -12.52 -25.32
N ASP A 247 -13.41 -11.95 -24.41
CA ASP A 247 -14.87 -11.79 -24.52
C ASP A 247 -15.33 -10.59 -23.69
N CYS A 248 -16.42 -9.95 -24.10
CA CYS A 248 -17.06 -8.92 -23.30
C CYS A 248 -18.50 -8.69 -23.74
N TYR A 249 -19.31 -8.18 -22.82
CA TYR A 249 -20.74 -7.96 -23.06
C TYR A 249 -21.26 -6.80 -22.21
N ILE A 250 -22.14 -5.98 -22.80
CA ILE A 250 -22.86 -4.91 -22.12
C ILE A 250 -24.37 -5.16 -22.30
N ASN A 251 -25.09 -5.20 -21.19
CA ASN A 251 -26.55 -5.31 -21.12
C ASN A 251 -27.16 -4.09 -20.43
N ILE A 252 -28.31 -3.63 -20.94
CA ILE A 252 -29.12 -2.59 -20.29
C ILE A 252 -30.15 -3.29 -19.41
N VAL A 253 -30.10 -3.04 -18.10
CA VAL A 253 -31.08 -3.52 -17.12
C VAL A 253 -32.28 -2.59 -17.07
N ASP A 254 -32.03 -1.29 -16.98
CA ASP A 254 -33.04 -0.22 -17.01
C ASP A 254 -32.40 1.09 -17.49
N SER A 255 -33.12 2.20 -17.45
CA SER A 255 -32.64 3.50 -17.94
C SER A 255 -31.50 4.13 -17.11
N CYS A 256 -31.21 3.57 -15.93
CA CYS A 256 -30.12 4.04 -15.05
C CYS A 256 -29.08 2.94 -14.76
N THR A 257 -29.32 1.71 -15.20
CA THR A 257 -28.54 0.53 -14.79
C THR A 257 -28.10 -0.29 -15.98
N ILE A 258 -26.81 -0.59 -16.01
CA ILE A 258 -26.20 -1.54 -16.95
C ILE A 258 -25.45 -2.61 -16.18
N GLU A 259 -25.23 -3.73 -16.81
CA GLU A 259 -24.38 -4.81 -16.32
C GLU A 259 -23.64 -5.47 -17.48
N GLY A 260 -22.65 -6.27 -17.16
CA GLY A 260 -21.88 -6.99 -18.17
C GLY A 260 -20.65 -7.66 -17.61
N TYR A 261 -19.78 -8.04 -18.52
CA TYR A 261 -18.52 -8.67 -18.17
C TYR A 261 -17.41 -8.34 -19.17
N ARG A 262 -16.19 -8.48 -18.69
CA ARG A 262 -14.97 -8.50 -19.51
C ARG A 262 -14.16 -9.73 -19.11
N PHE A 263 -13.84 -10.56 -20.11
CA PHE A 263 -12.94 -11.69 -19.97
C PHE A 263 -11.66 -11.39 -20.74
N SER A 264 -10.52 -11.77 -20.16
CA SER A 264 -9.21 -11.44 -20.73
C SER A 264 -8.18 -12.53 -20.47
N ASN A 265 -7.12 -12.48 -21.24
CA ASN A 265 -5.90 -13.22 -21.03
C ASN A 265 -4.72 -12.26 -21.07
N GLY A 266 -3.95 -12.32 -20.03
CA GLY A 266 -2.70 -11.60 -19.87
C GLY A 266 -1.79 -12.42 -18.99
N TRP A 267 -1.25 -11.81 -18.00
CA TRP A 267 -0.54 -12.45 -16.91
C TRP A 267 -1.50 -13.33 -16.09
N ALA A 268 -2.68 -12.82 -15.69
CA ALA A 268 -3.79 -13.64 -15.22
C ALA A 268 -4.44 -14.38 -16.40
N ARG A 269 -4.33 -15.71 -16.43
CA ARG A 269 -4.92 -16.54 -17.47
C ARG A 269 -6.41 -16.79 -17.20
N GLY A 270 -7.27 -16.52 -18.20
CA GLY A 270 -8.71 -16.72 -18.07
C GLY A 270 -9.34 -15.88 -16.98
N GLN A 271 -8.97 -14.61 -16.90
CA GLN A 271 -9.55 -13.64 -15.98
C GLN A 271 -10.99 -13.35 -16.36
N GLU A 272 -11.89 -13.36 -15.39
CA GLU A 272 -13.30 -13.04 -15.56
C GLU A 272 -13.69 -11.92 -14.59
N VAL A 273 -14.11 -10.77 -15.13
CA VAL A 273 -14.60 -9.63 -14.36
C VAL A 273 -16.01 -9.31 -14.77
N PHE A 274 -16.94 -9.47 -13.85
CA PHE A 274 -18.34 -9.07 -13.98
C PHE A 274 -18.55 -7.72 -13.31
N PHE A 275 -19.46 -6.93 -13.86
CA PHE A 275 -19.78 -5.62 -13.29
C PHE A 275 -21.28 -5.32 -13.31
N ARG A 276 -21.70 -4.45 -12.39
CA ARG A 276 -22.99 -3.77 -12.42
C ARG A 276 -22.80 -2.30 -12.13
N THR A 277 -23.28 -1.45 -13.05
CA THR A 277 -23.12 0.00 -12.97
C THR A 277 -24.47 0.68 -12.84
N ARG A 278 -24.56 1.64 -11.90
CA ARG A 278 -25.71 2.53 -11.74
C ARG A 278 -25.30 3.96 -12.02
N PHE A 279 -26.05 4.62 -12.91
CA PHE A 279 -25.95 6.05 -13.17
C PHE A 279 -26.92 6.84 -12.29
N SER A 280 -26.53 8.01 -11.81
CA SER A 280 -27.37 8.88 -10.99
C SER A 280 -28.54 9.52 -11.76
N ARG A 281 -28.56 9.39 -13.09
CA ARG A 281 -29.56 9.91 -14.01
C ARG A 281 -29.89 8.88 -15.10
N PRO A 282 -31.12 8.86 -15.62
CA PRO A 282 -31.42 8.03 -16.77
C PRO A 282 -30.69 8.53 -18.01
N PHE A 283 -30.12 7.63 -18.78
CA PHE A 283 -29.60 7.94 -20.11
C PHE A 283 -30.76 8.05 -21.11
N SER A 284 -30.68 9.04 -22.00
CA SER A 284 -31.69 9.26 -23.05
C SER A 284 -31.43 8.41 -24.29
N LYS A 285 -30.18 7.96 -24.46
CA LYS A 285 -29.77 7.13 -25.59
C LYS A 285 -28.56 6.30 -25.22
N ALA A 286 -28.47 5.08 -25.75
CA ALA A 286 -27.31 4.23 -25.75
C ALA A 286 -26.98 3.80 -27.17
N THR A 287 -25.71 3.98 -27.56
CA THR A 287 -25.20 3.54 -28.87
C THR A 287 -24.10 2.53 -28.64
N PHE A 288 -24.19 1.36 -29.28
CA PHE A 288 -23.21 0.28 -29.12
C PHE A 288 -22.36 0.15 -30.37
N ASP A 289 -21.06 -0.11 -30.16
CA ASP A 289 -20.15 -0.54 -31.21
C ASP A 289 -19.75 -1.99 -31.01
N ASN A 290 -19.77 -2.75 -32.11
CA ASN A 290 -19.25 -4.10 -32.14
C ASN A 290 -17.73 -4.05 -32.25
N THR A 291 -17.06 -4.79 -31.38
CA THR A 291 -15.60 -4.91 -31.33
C THR A 291 -15.19 -6.31 -31.79
N ARG A 292 -14.08 -6.41 -32.52
CA ARG A 292 -13.47 -7.68 -32.93
C ARG A 292 -12.44 -8.07 -31.85
N VAL A 293 -12.54 -9.28 -31.35
CA VAL A 293 -11.56 -9.91 -30.48
C VAL A 293 -11.06 -11.20 -31.11
N ILE A 294 -9.83 -11.59 -30.79
CA ILE A 294 -9.20 -12.81 -31.31
C ILE A 294 -9.07 -13.82 -30.18
N VAL A 295 -9.68 -14.99 -30.33
CA VAL A 295 -9.66 -16.06 -29.32
C VAL A 295 -9.19 -17.35 -29.98
N GLY A 296 -8.05 -17.90 -29.54
CA GLY A 296 -7.50 -19.12 -30.11
C GLY A 296 -7.25 -19.04 -31.62
N GLY A 297 -6.88 -17.86 -32.14
CA GLY A 297 -6.67 -17.59 -33.55
C GLY A 297 -7.97 -17.34 -34.38
N ASN A 298 -9.15 -17.42 -33.77
CA ASN A 298 -10.41 -17.15 -34.41
C ASN A 298 -10.95 -15.73 -34.05
N GLU A 299 -11.53 -15.09 -35.07
CA GLU A 299 -12.17 -13.78 -34.88
C GLU A 299 -13.59 -13.96 -34.29
N LYS A 300 -13.90 -13.19 -33.24
CA LYS A 300 -15.21 -13.09 -32.59
C LYS A 300 -15.66 -11.62 -32.56
N ILE A 301 -16.92 -11.36 -32.85
CA ILE A 301 -17.52 -10.02 -32.72
C ILE A 301 -18.24 -9.96 -31.39
N VAL A 302 -17.89 -8.96 -30.56
CA VAL A 302 -18.45 -8.77 -29.23
C VAL A 302 -18.97 -7.33 -29.05
N ARG A 303 -19.91 -7.16 -28.13
CA ARG A 303 -20.43 -5.83 -27.74
C ARG A 303 -19.53 -5.22 -26.69
N GLY A 304 -18.40 -4.66 -27.13
CA GLY A 304 -17.32 -4.21 -26.24
C GLY A 304 -17.31 -2.71 -25.96
N LYS A 305 -18.07 -1.89 -26.69
CA LYS A 305 -18.12 -0.44 -26.49
C LYS A 305 -19.54 0.08 -26.49
N ALA A 306 -19.80 1.09 -25.65
CA ALA A 306 -21.08 1.81 -25.64
C ALA A 306 -20.87 3.29 -25.30
N VAL A 307 -21.66 4.16 -25.93
CA VAL A 307 -21.77 5.58 -25.57
C VAL A 307 -23.16 5.82 -25.02
N PHE A 308 -23.23 6.30 -23.78
CA PHE A 308 -24.46 6.70 -23.09
C PHE A 308 -24.59 8.21 -23.10
N GLU A 309 -25.79 8.74 -23.52
CA GLU A 309 -26.08 10.17 -23.59
C GLU A 309 -27.07 10.56 -22.50
N PHE A 310 -26.78 11.67 -21.80
CA PHE A 310 -27.57 12.15 -20.66
C PHE A 310 -28.00 13.61 -20.84
N ASN A 311 -29.18 13.94 -20.28
CA ASN A 311 -29.63 15.30 -20.06
C ASN A 311 -29.57 15.61 -18.57
N LEU A 312 -28.53 16.37 -18.16
CA LEU A 312 -28.29 16.70 -16.76
C LEU A 312 -29.14 17.86 -16.28
N ASP A 313 -29.28 17.98 -14.95
CA ASP A 313 -29.88 19.12 -14.27
C ASP A 313 -28.96 20.36 -14.25
N ARG A 314 -29.32 21.40 -13.46
CA ARG A 314 -28.53 22.62 -13.34
C ARG A 314 -27.14 22.42 -12.75
N LYS A 315 -26.93 21.37 -11.95
CA LYS A 315 -25.61 21.06 -11.36
C LYS A 315 -24.65 20.51 -12.39
N ARG A 316 -25.16 19.92 -13.51
CA ARG A 316 -24.36 19.32 -14.58
C ARG A 316 -23.47 18.18 -14.10
N GLU A 317 -23.86 17.51 -13.03
CA GLU A 317 -23.15 16.40 -12.42
C GLU A 317 -23.78 15.06 -12.78
N LEU A 318 -22.91 14.09 -13.06
CA LEU A 318 -23.27 12.69 -13.24
C LEU A 318 -22.41 11.83 -12.31
N THR A 319 -23.05 11.09 -11.40
CA THR A 319 -22.37 10.09 -10.58
C THR A 319 -22.57 8.71 -11.20
N ILE A 320 -21.50 7.92 -11.27
CA ILE A 320 -21.47 6.55 -11.75
C ILE A 320 -20.94 5.69 -10.61
N VAL A 321 -21.67 4.63 -10.29
CA VAL A 321 -21.30 3.65 -9.27
C VAL A 321 -21.19 2.29 -9.92
N THR A 322 -20.01 1.68 -9.94
CA THR A 322 -19.74 0.38 -10.57
C THR A 322 -19.25 -0.59 -9.53
N ALA A 323 -19.96 -1.67 -9.31
CA ALA A 323 -19.52 -2.81 -8.51
C ALA A 323 -18.88 -3.88 -9.40
N LEU A 324 -17.82 -4.51 -8.91
CA LEU A 324 -17.16 -5.65 -9.53
C LEU A 324 -17.50 -6.96 -8.82
N SER A 325 -17.33 -8.07 -9.53
CA SER A 325 -17.39 -9.43 -9.00
C SER A 325 -16.54 -10.36 -9.87
N GLY A 326 -15.89 -11.36 -9.27
CA GLY A 326 -15.24 -12.46 -9.97
C GLY A 326 -16.18 -13.66 -10.25
N THR A 327 -17.40 -13.67 -9.68
CA THR A 327 -18.28 -14.85 -9.65
C THR A 327 -19.44 -14.79 -10.63
N GLY A 328 -19.94 -13.58 -10.99
CA GLY A 328 -21.07 -13.41 -11.88
C GLY A 328 -21.79 -12.07 -11.76
N LEU A 329 -22.78 -11.86 -12.64
CA LEU A 329 -23.61 -10.65 -12.63
C LEU A 329 -24.39 -10.47 -11.32
N ASP A 330 -24.86 -11.58 -10.73
CA ASP A 330 -25.56 -11.55 -9.43
C ASP A 330 -24.65 -11.13 -8.30
N GLY A 331 -23.37 -11.57 -8.29
CA GLY A 331 -22.36 -11.12 -7.35
C GLY A 331 -22.16 -9.61 -7.43
N ALA A 332 -21.94 -9.08 -8.63
CA ALA A 332 -21.83 -7.63 -8.85
C ALA A 332 -23.09 -6.85 -8.41
N ALA A 333 -24.28 -7.41 -8.63
CA ALA A 333 -25.53 -6.81 -8.17
C ALA A 333 -25.65 -6.76 -6.65
N LYS A 334 -25.29 -7.84 -5.94
CA LYS A 334 -25.26 -7.90 -4.47
C LYS A 334 -24.25 -6.91 -3.89
N ASN A 335 -23.05 -6.84 -4.48
CA ASN A 335 -21.99 -5.91 -4.07
C ASN A 335 -22.46 -4.45 -4.19
N LEU A 336 -23.06 -4.09 -5.34
CA LEU A 336 -23.64 -2.75 -5.56
C LEU A 336 -24.71 -2.40 -4.54
N ALA A 337 -25.65 -3.32 -4.32
CA ALA A 337 -26.78 -3.10 -3.40
C ALA A 337 -26.34 -2.96 -1.94
N LYS A 338 -25.30 -3.70 -1.53
CA LYS A 338 -24.83 -3.73 -0.15
C LYS A 338 -23.90 -2.56 0.18
N GLU A 339 -22.90 -2.29 -0.68
CA GLU A 339 -21.85 -1.31 -0.38
C GLU A 339 -22.17 0.10 -0.87
N ALA A 340 -22.90 0.21 -1.98
CA ALA A 340 -23.19 1.49 -2.60
C ALA A 340 -24.67 1.67 -2.96
N PRO A 341 -25.61 1.64 -1.98
CA PRO A 341 -27.05 1.69 -2.22
C PRO A 341 -27.55 3.03 -2.78
N HIS A 342 -26.79 4.11 -2.69
CA HIS A 342 -27.17 5.45 -3.16
C HIS A 342 -26.11 6.07 -4.08
N ASN A 343 -26.37 7.31 -4.59
CA ASN A 343 -25.49 8.01 -5.53
C ASN A 343 -24.79 9.23 -4.89
N ASP A 344 -24.65 9.26 -3.56
CA ASP A 344 -24.01 10.35 -2.84
C ASP A 344 -22.49 10.15 -2.83
N PHE A 345 -21.81 10.80 -3.78
CA PHE A 345 -20.35 10.74 -3.93
C PHE A 345 -19.61 11.22 -2.68
N ASP A 346 -20.06 12.32 -2.08
CA ASP A 346 -19.37 12.93 -0.94
C ASP A 346 -19.46 12.03 0.31
N HIS A 347 -20.56 11.30 0.47
CA HIS A 347 -20.68 10.27 1.51
C HIS A 347 -19.60 9.19 1.35
N TYR A 348 -19.45 8.62 0.15
CA TYR A 348 -18.45 7.57 -0.09
C TYR A 348 -17.03 8.09 0.07
N ARG A 349 -16.72 9.28 -0.46
CA ARG A 349 -15.42 9.94 -0.28
C ARG A 349 -15.07 10.09 1.20
N ASN A 350 -16.00 10.60 2.02
CA ASN A 350 -15.78 10.79 3.45
C ASN A 350 -15.58 9.45 4.18
N THR A 351 -16.42 8.46 3.89
CA THR A 351 -16.29 7.10 4.48
C THR A 351 -14.95 6.45 4.13
N THR A 352 -14.50 6.59 2.88
CA THR A 352 -13.19 6.06 2.45
C THR A 352 -12.04 6.80 3.14
N ARG A 353 -12.13 8.12 3.27
CA ARG A 353 -11.15 8.93 4.02
C ARG A 353 -11.08 8.49 5.49
N ASP A 354 -12.22 8.28 6.16
CA ASP A 354 -12.26 7.81 7.55
C ASP A 354 -11.66 6.41 7.67
N THR A 355 -11.90 5.53 6.70
CA THR A 355 -11.31 4.19 6.63
C THR A 355 -9.78 4.26 6.53
N TRP A 356 -9.26 5.15 5.68
CA TRP A 356 -7.82 5.38 5.56
C TRP A 356 -7.24 6.02 6.82
N ASN A 357 -7.89 7.02 7.41
CA ASN A 357 -7.45 7.63 8.66
C ASN A 357 -7.31 6.60 9.78
N LYS A 358 -8.26 5.66 9.87
CA LYS A 358 -8.19 4.55 10.83
C LYS A 358 -7.01 3.61 10.55
N ALA A 359 -6.79 3.24 9.29
CA ALA A 359 -5.72 2.33 8.90
C ALA A 359 -4.33 2.98 9.09
N LEU A 360 -4.15 4.20 8.62
CA LEU A 360 -2.91 4.96 8.73
C LEU A 360 -2.58 5.37 10.18
N GLY A 361 -3.60 5.60 11.00
CA GLY A 361 -3.44 5.88 12.42
C GLY A 361 -2.94 4.71 13.28
N ARG A 362 -2.69 3.54 12.68
CA ARG A 362 -2.00 2.43 13.36
C ARG A 362 -0.57 2.80 13.77
N ILE A 363 0.08 3.65 12.98
CA ILE A 363 1.42 4.16 13.32
C ILE A 363 1.35 5.69 13.37
N GLU A 364 1.63 6.25 14.52
CA GLU A 364 1.70 7.69 14.73
C GLU A 364 3.18 8.10 14.86
N ILE A 365 3.59 9.08 14.05
CA ILE A 365 4.97 9.59 14.05
C ILE A 365 4.99 11.06 14.43
N HIS A 366 6.01 11.47 15.19
CA HIS A 366 6.25 12.85 15.56
C HIS A 366 7.66 13.29 15.16
N GLY A 367 7.82 14.56 14.80
CA GLY A 367 9.07 15.10 14.26
C GLY A 367 9.27 14.81 12.77
N GLY A 368 10.52 14.77 12.33
CA GLY A 368 10.87 14.66 10.92
C GLY A 368 10.50 15.90 10.08
N THR A 369 10.94 15.95 8.83
CA THR A 369 10.53 16.98 7.87
C THR A 369 9.12 16.71 7.34
N PRO A 370 8.42 17.70 6.75
CA PRO A 370 7.16 17.46 6.07
C PRO A 370 7.27 16.36 5.00
N ASP A 371 8.33 16.38 4.18
CA ASP A 371 8.53 15.38 3.12
C ASP A 371 8.76 13.96 3.69
N GLN A 372 9.53 13.83 4.77
CA GLN A 372 9.70 12.53 5.44
C GLN A 372 8.37 11.98 5.97
N ARG A 373 7.51 12.84 6.55
CA ARG A 373 6.17 12.41 7.00
C ARG A 373 5.29 12.00 5.83
N THR A 374 5.31 12.75 4.73
CA THR A 374 4.58 12.39 3.50
C THR A 374 5.08 11.07 2.92
N CYS A 375 6.40 10.86 2.82
CA CYS A 375 6.97 9.58 2.38
C CYS A 375 6.53 8.43 3.30
N PHE A 376 6.54 8.63 4.63
CA PHE A 376 6.15 7.60 5.59
C PHE A 376 4.67 7.20 5.44
N TYR A 377 3.74 8.16 5.44
CA TYR A 377 2.32 7.84 5.31
C TYR A 377 1.96 7.35 3.89
N THR A 378 2.69 7.78 2.87
CA THR A 378 2.54 7.22 1.52
C THR A 378 3.03 5.77 1.45
N ALA A 379 4.17 5.44 2.08
CA ALA A 379 4.63 4.07 2.17
C ALA A 379 3.65 3.21 2.98
N LEU A 380 3.11 3.70 4.11
CA LEU A 380 2.11 2.99 4.88
C LEU A 380 0.80 2.77 4.08
N TYR A 381 0.38 3.76 3.28
CA TYR A 381 -0.72 3.61 2.33
C TYR A 381 -0.42 2.53 1.28
N ARG A 382 0.75 2.58 0.62
CA ARG A 382 1.14 1.63 -0.42
C ARG A 382 1.21 0.20 0.10
N SER A 383 1.71 -0.02 1.32
CA SER A 383 1.78 -1.37 1.91
C SER A 383 0.40 -2.01 2.15
N MET A 384 -0.71 -1.27 2.03
CA MET A 384 -2.07 -1.77 2.21
C MET A 384 -2.89 -1.78 0.90
N LEU A 385 -2.27 -1.67 -0.28
CA LEU A 385 -2.98 -1.75 -1.56
C LEU A 385 -3.14 -3.20 -2.06
N ALA A 386 -2.23 -4.09 -1.69
CA ALA A 386 -2.26 -5.52 -1.97
C ALA A 386 -1.90 -6.32 -0.69
N PRO A 387 -2.27 -7.61 -0.57
CA PRO A 387 -3.16 -8.36 -1.46
C PRO A 387 -4.57 -7.79 -1.50
N THR A 388 -5.33 -8.07 -2.58
CA THR A 388 -6.65 -7.48 -2.80
C THR A 388 -7.77 -8.43 -2.42
N LEU A 389 -8.83 -7.90 -1.82
CA LEU A 389 -10.05 -8.65 -1.56
C LEU A 389 -10.57 -9.29 -2.86
N PHE A 390 -10.91 -10.56 -2.78
CA PHE A 390 -11.38 -11.34 -3.94
C PHE A 390 -12.56 -12.24 -3.58
N CYS A 391 -13.58 -11.69 -2.94
CA CYS A 391 -14.86 -12.33 -2.71
C CYS A 391 -15.98 -11.29 -2.74
N ASP A 392 -17.19 -11.73 -3.09
CA ASP A 392 -18.41 -10.94 -3.03
C ASP A 392 -18.86 -10.71 -1.58
N VAL A 393 -19.85 -9.85 -1.37
CA VAL A 393 -20.36 -9.50 -0.03
C VAL A 393 -21.00 -10.68 0.73
N ASP A 394 -21.34 -11.75 0.02
CA ASP A 394 -21.87 -13.00 0.59
C ASP A 394 -20.79 -14.07 0.80
N GLY A 395 -19.50 -13.72 0.58
CA GLY A 395 -18.37 -14.62 0.73
C GLY A 395 -18.11 -15.51 -0.50
N THR A 396 -18.90 -15.42 -1.57
CA THR A 396 -18.63 -16.19 -2.79
C THR A 396 -17.41 -15.63 -3.52
N TYR A 397 -16.52 -16.51 -4.00
CA TYR A 397 -15.35 -16.15 -4.79
C TYR A 397 -15.09 -17.16 -5.92
N ARG A 398 -14.32 -16.77 -6.93
CA ARG A 398 -13.90 -17.65 -8.02
C ARG A 398 -12.56 -18.30 -7.66
N GLY A 399 -12.57 -19.62 -7.57
CA GLY A 399 -11.40 -20.42 -7.23
C GLY A 399 -10.40 -20.58 -8.37
N ALA A 400 -9.23 -21.13 -8.04
CA ALA A 400 -8.18 -21.45 -9.00
C ALA A 400 -8.59 -22.56 -9.98
N ASP A 401 -9.51 -23.43 -9.61
CA ASP A 401 -10.16 -24.43 -10.44
C ASP A 401 -11.22 -23.86 -11.40
N LYS A 402 -11.39 -22.54 -11.41
CA LYS A 402 -12.39 -21.80 -12.20
C LYS A 402 -13.83 -22.13 -11.82
N GLN A 403 -14.06 -22.60 -10.59
CA GLN A 403 -15.41 -22.77 -10.03
C GLN A 403 -15.69 -21.67 -8.99
N ASN A 404 -16.97 -21.45 -8.71
CA ASN A 404 -17.37 -20.56 -7.63
C ASN A 404 -17.42 -21.33 -6.31
N HIS A 405 -16.71 -20.82 -5.30
CA HIS A 405 -16.65 -21.33 -3.93
C HIS A 405 -17.27 -20.36 -2.96
N SER A 406 -17.51 -20.82 -1.72
CA SER A 406 -17.96 -19.97 -0.62
C SER A 406 -16.91 -19.95 0.50
N ALA A 407 -16.42 -18.78 0.85
CA ALA A 407 -15.55 -18.54 2.00
C ALA A 407 -16.41 -18.25 3.24
N GLU A 408 -17.01 -19.31 3.85
CA GLU A 408 -17.93 -19.15 4.98
C GLU A 408 -17.25 -18.64 6.26
N SER A 409 -15.95 -18.92 6.41
CA SER A 409 -15.18 -18.64 7.63
C SER A 409 -14.13 -17.55 7.50
N HIS A 410 -13.91 -17.00 6.28
CA HIS A 410 -12.88 -15.99 6.01
C HIS A 410 -13.27 -15.09 4.83
N ARG A 411 -12.52 -14.01 4.66
CA ARG A 411 -12.59 -13.17 3.45
C ARG A 411 -11.49 -13.63 2.50
N ASN A 412 -11.85 -13.98 1.27
CA ASN A 412 -10.85 -14.46 0.30
C ASN A 412 -10.10 -13.30 -0.34
N TYR A 413 -8.78 -13.47 -0.48
CA TYR A 413 -7.85 -12.51 -1.08
C TYR A 413 -7.15 -13.10 -2.30
N SER A 414 -6.66 -12.21 -3.18
CA SER A 414 -5.85 -12.52 -4.35
C SER A 414 -4.76 -11.45 -4.52
N THR A 415 -3.97 -11.53 -5.59
CA THR A 415 -2.87 -10.59 -5.87
C THR A 415 -1.79 -10.66 -4.80
N PHE A 416 -1.26 -11.89 -4.61
CA PHE A 416 -0.16 -12.15 -3.70
C PHE A 416 1.16 -12.21 -4.46
N SER A 417 1.98 -11.19 -4.32
CA SER A 417 3.35 -11.08 -4.86
C SER A 417 4.34 -11.68 -3.87
N LEU A 418 4.31 -13.01 -3.71
CA LEU A 418 4.92 -13.66 -2.54
C LEU A 418 6.44 -13.63 -2.50
N TRP A 419 7.13 -13.70 -3.65
CA TRP A 419 8.59 -13.57 -3.71
C TRP A 419 9.08 -12.23 -3.12
N ASP A 420 8.28 -11.18 -3.29
CA ASP A 420 8.56 -9.85 -2.80
C ASP A 420 8.12 -9.71 -1.34
N THR A 421 6.82 -9.95 -1.10
CA THR A 421 6.11 -9.52 0.12
C THR A 421 6.38 -10.37 1.35
N PHE A 422 6.90 -11.62 1.20
CA PHE A 422 7.25 -12.45 2.35
C PHE A 422 8.31 -11.80 3.24
N ARG A 423 9.16 -10.93 2.65
CA ARG A 423 10.34 -10.34 3.29
C ARG A 423 9.96 -9.31 4.36
N ALA A 424 9.02 -8.40 4.06
CA ALA A 424 8.62 -7.35 5.00
C ALA A 424 7.12 -7.05 5.01
N ALA A 425 6.41 -7.08 3.87
CA ALA A 425 5.01 -6.70 3.82
C ALA A 425 4.13 -7.63 4.68
N HIS A 426 4.24 -8.96 4.51
CA HIS A 426 3.50 -9.92 5.36
C HIS A 426 3.90 -9.82 6.84
N PRO A 427 5.18 -9.76 7.23
CA PRO A 427 5.57 -9.45 8.61
C PRO A 427 4.96 -8.14 9.14
N LEU A 428 4.86 -7.09 8.31
CA LEU A 428 4.24 -5.82 8.69
C LEU A 428 2.74 -5.97 8.95
N TYR A 429 2.02 -6.77 8.14
CA TYR A 429 0.57 -7.00 8.34
C TYR A 429 0.27 -7.62 9.70
N THR A 430 1.18 -8.42 10.26
CA THR A 430 1.01 -8.98 11.62
C THR A 430 0.94 -7.89 12.70
N LEU A 431 1.41 -6.68 12.40
CA LEU A 431 1.44 -5.53 13.29
C LEU A 431 0.33 -4.49 12.97
N ILE A 432 0.13 -4.16 11.66
CA ILE A 432 -0.76 -3.06 11.26
C ILE A 432 -2.16 -3.53 10.82
N ALA A 433 -2.33 -4.77 10.40
CA ALA A 433 -3.59 -5.36 9.92
C ALA A 433 -3.79 -6.81 10.42
N PRO A 434 -3.53 -7.12 11.73
CA PRO A 434 -3.56 -8.49 12.24
C PRO A 434 -4.93 -9.15 12.10
N GLU A 435 -6.00 -8.38 12.00
CA GLU A 435 -7.36 -8.88 11.76
C GLU A 435 -7.56 -9.53 10.37
N ARG A 436 -6.62 -9.31 9.43
CA ARG A 436 -6.66 -9.83 8.05
C ARG A 436 -5.72 -11.02 7.83
N VAL A 437 -4.76 -11.23 8.72
CA VAL A 437 -3.71 -12.27 8.55
C VAL A 437 -4.31 -13.66 8.40
N ASN A 438 -5.24 -14.04 9.29
CA ASN A 438 -5.89 -15.36 9.19
C ASN A 438 -6.66 -15.55 7.87
N ASP A 439 -7.33 -14.51 7.39
CA ASP A 439 -8.05 -14.53 6.11
C ASP A 439 -7.09 -14.71 4.92
N MET A 440 -5.94 -14.03 4.94
CA MET A 440 -4.90 -14.19 3.94
C MET A 440 -4.33 -15.62 3.93
N ILE A 441 -4.03 -16.19 5.10
CA ILE A 441 -3.56 -17.58 5.19
C ILE A 441 -4.63 -18.57 4.68
N ASN A 442 -5.89 -18.40 5.09
CA ASN A 442 -6.98 -19.25 4.59
C ASN A 442 -7.16 -19.14 3.08
N SER A 443 -6.91 -17.96 2.49
CA SER A 443 -6.95 -17.78 1.03
C SER A 443 -5.84 -18.57 0.32
N LEU A 444 -4.62 -18.61 0.90
CA LEU A 444 -3.53 -19.45 0.38
C LEU A 444 -3.86 -20.94 0.47
N LEU A 445 -4.51 -21.38 1.57
CA LEU A 445 -4.93 -22.78 1.77
C LEU A 445 -6.08 -23.17 0.85
N ALA A 446 -7.04 -22.28 0.63
CA ALA A 446 -8.11 -22.47 -0.35
C ALA A 446 -7.54 -22.62 -1.77
N PHE A 447 -6.60 -21.76 -2.14
CA PHE A 447 -5.91 -21.87 -3.42
C PHE A 447 -5.17 -23.21 -3.58
N HIS A 448 -4.53 -23.71 -2.49
CA HIS A 448 -3.90 -25.04 -2.52
C HIS A 448 -4.91 -26.15 -2.79
N ASP A 449 -6.08 -26.13 -2.15
CA ASP A 449 -7.13 -27.15 -2.36
C ASP A 449 -7.66 -27.16 -3.81
N GLU A 450 -7.73 -25.98 -4.43
CA GLU A 450 -8.31 -25.77 -5.75
C GLU A 450 -7.29 -26.00 -6.88
N HIS A 451 -6.00 -25.66 -6.62
CA HIS A 451 -4.93 -25.72 -7.63
C HIS A 451 -4.02 -26.95 -7.47
N GLY A 452 -3.98 -27.56 -6.27
CA GLY A 452 -3.10 -28.68 -5.93
C GLY A 452 -1.72 -28.28 -5.42
N ARG A 453 -1.39 -26.98 -5.35
CA ARG A 453 -0.15 -26.42 -4.81
C ARG A 453 -0.42 -25.05 -4.19
N LEU A 454 0.35 -24.65 -3.17
CA LEU A 454 0.34 -23.28 -2.69
C LEU A 454 0.78 -22.31 -3.81
N PRO A 455 0.19 -21.08 -3.86
CA PRO A 455 0.52 -20.16 -4.93
C PRO A 455 1.94 -19.60 -4.81
N VAL A 456 2.53 -19.30 -5.98
CA VAL A 456 3.75 -18.50 -6.12
C VAL A 456 3.40 -17.04 -6.37
N TRP A 457 2.47 -16.78 -7.28
CA TRP A 457 1.94 -15.44 -7.57
C TRP A 457 0.53 -15.53 -8.14
N ASN A 458 -0.48 -15.60 -7.29
CA ASN A 458 -1.85 -15.71 -7.76
C ASN A 458 -2.47 -14.34 -8.08
N MET A 459 -3.28 -14.29 -9.13
CA MET A 459 -4.01 -13.10 -9.55
C MET A 459 -5.38 -13.48 -10.14
N TRP A 460 -6.45 -12.93 -9.57
CA TRP A 460 -7.82 -13.12 -10.05
C TRP A 460 -8.19 -14.59 -10.30
N GLY A 461 -7.93 -15.46 -9.32
CA GLY A 461 -8.21 -16.89 -9.39
C GLY A 461 -7.34 -17.63 -10.41
N SER A 462 -6.11 -17.17 -10.66
CA SER A 462 -5.14 -17.83 -11.53
C SER A 462 -3.75 -17.80 -10.90
N GLU A 463 -2.98 -18.90 -11.09
CA GLU A 463 -1.56 -18.89 -10.87
C GLU A 463 -0.87 -18.26 -12.09
N THR A 464 0.01 -17.31 -11.87
CA THR A 464 0.83 -16.71 -12.93
C THR A 464 2.16 -17.40 -13.10
N ASP A 465 2.61 -18.17 -12.10
CA ASP A 465 3.93 -18.80 -12.02
C ASP A 465 5.10 -17.80 -12.17
N MET A 466 4.84 -16.53 -11.87
CA MET A 466 5.87 -15.50 -11.93
C MET A 466 6.75 -15.57 -10.68
N MET A 467 8.05 -15.32 -10.87
CA MET A 467 9.09 -15.41 -9.84
C MET A 467 9.37 -16.86 -9.37
N ILE A 468 10.15 -17.02 -8.33
CA ILE A 468 10.68 -18.30 -7.85
C ILE A 468 10.33 -18.55 -6.38
N GLY A 469 10.77 -19.68 -5.84
CA GLY A 469 10.46 -20.08 -4.47
C GLY A 469 9.06 -20.67 -4.33
N TYR A 470 8.70 -21.00 -3.10
CA TYR A 470 7.34 -21.35 -2.67
C TYR A 470 6.98 -20.53 -1.42
N HIS A 471 7.10 -19.20 -1.56
CA HIS A 471 7.11 -18.27 -0.43
C HIS A 471 5.74 -18.04 0.26
N SER A 472 4.70 -18.74 -0.16
CA SER A 472 3.53 -18.96 0.70
C SER A 472 3.93 -19.62 2.04
N VAL A 473 4.97 -20.46 2.00
CA VAL A 473 5.45 -21.23 3.15
C VAL A 473 5.96 -20.35 4.28
N PRO A 474 6.93 -19.44 4.07
CA PRO A 474 7.38 -18.54 5.14
C PRO A 474 6.26 -17.62 5.66
N VAL A 475 5.32 -17.20 4.81
CA VAL A 475 4.17 -16.40 5.24
C VAL A 475 3.25 -17.18 6.20
N ILE A 476 2.98 -18.45 5.88
CA ILE A 476 2.18 -19.34 6.74
C ILE A 476 2.92 -19.65 8.04
N ALA A 477 4.20 -19.98 7.96
CA ALA A 477 5.03 -20.32 9.11
C ALA A 477 5.18 -19.13 10.07
N ASP A 478 5.45 -17.92 9.56
CA ASP A 478 5.54 -16.70 10.36
C ASP A 478 4.24 -16.39 11.09
N ALA A 479 3.09 -16.49 10.39
CA ALA A 479 1.77 -16.29 11.01
C ALA A 479 1.53 -17.30 12.16
N TYR A 480 1.84 -18.58 11.95
CA TYR A 480 1.69 -19.62 12.98
C TYR A 480 2.57 -19.33 14.21
N LEU A 481 3.86 -19.03 13.99
CA LEU A 481 4.84 -18.77 15.05
C LEU A 481 4.53 -17.49 15.85
N LYS A 482 3.88 -16.52 15.23
CA LYS A 482 3.38 -15.30 15.88
C LYS A 482 2.03 -15.47 16.58
N GLY A 483 1.50 -16.71 16.63
CA GLY A 483 0.30 -17.08 17.40
C GLY A 483 -1.03 -16.78 16.70
N PHE A 484 -1.06 -16.63 15.39
CA PHE A 484 -2.31 -16.57 14.62
C PHE A 484 -2.91 -17.97 14.52
N THR A 485 -4.16 -18.15 15.00
CA THR A 485 -4.81 -19.45 15.14
C THR A 485 -6.14 -19.58 14.40
N GLY A 486 -6.47 -18.60 13.53
CA GLY A 486 -7.72 -18.60 12.78
C GLY A 486 -7.66 -19.44 11.49
N PHE A 487 -6.72 -20.37 11.36
CA PHE A 487 -6.59 -21.33 10.26
C PHE A 487 -6.19 -22.71 10.79
N ASP A 488 -6.39 -23.77 9.99
CA ASP A 488 -6.00 -25.13 10.31
C ASP A 488 -4.49 -25.33 10.15
N ALA A 489 -3.75 -25.39 11.26
CA ALA A 489 -2.29 -25.48 11.26
C ALA A 489 -1.79 -26.84 10.72
N GLU A 490 -2.50 -27.97 10.95
CA GLU A 490 -2.11 -29.28 10.42
C GLU A 490 -2.29 -29.32 8.89
N LYS A 491 -3.39 -28.77 8.39
CA LYS A 491 -3.62 -28.59 6.95
C LYS A 491 -2.56 -27.68 6.35
N ALA A 492 -2.23 -26.57 7.02
CA ALA A 492 -1.25 -25.60 6.56
C ALA A 492 0.14 -26.24 6.44
N LEU A 493 0.61 -26.95 7.46
CA LEU A 493 1.88 -27.67 7.40
C LEU A 493 1.88 -28.74 6.29
N SER A 494 0.77 -29.48 6.14
CA SER A 494 0.62 -30.48 5.07
C SER A 494 0.70 -29.88 3.68
N ALA A 495 0.08 -28.73 3.46
CA ALA A 495 0.13 -27.98 2.19
C ALA A 495 1.54 -27.46 1.89
N CYS A 496 2.26 -26.95 2.90
CA CYS A 496 3.66 -26.54 2.79
C CYS A 496 4.56 -27.72 2.37
N ILE A 497 4.42 -28.87 3.05
CA ILE A 497 5.19 -30.08 2.74
C ILE A 497 4.87 -30.62 1.34
N ALA A 498 3.59 -30.63 0.95
CA ALA A 498 3.18 -31.09 -0.39
C ALA A 498 3.80 -30.20 -1.48
N THR A 499 3.75 -28.89 -1.31
CA THR A 499 4.34 -27.91 -2.24
C THR A 499 5.86 -28.09 -2.35
N ALA A 500 6.58 -28.24 -1.22
CA ALA A 500 8.04 -28.45 -1.18
C ALA A 500 8.49 -29.83 -1.70
N ASN A 501 7.56 -30.73 -1.97
CA ASN A 501 7.80 -32.08 -2.47
C ASN A 501 7.22 -32.34 -3.88
N ASP A 502 6.77 -31.33 -4.59
CA ASP A 502 6.30 -31.48 -5.97
C ASP A 502 7.51 -31.64 -6.92
N ASP A 503 7.93 -32.90 -7.12
CA ASP A 503 9.11 -33.28 -7.90
C ASP A 503 9.06 -32.79 -9.35
N ASN A 504 7.86 -32.55 -9.88
CA ASN A 504 7.66 -32.13 -11.27
C ASN A 504 7.69 -30.59 -11.44
N TYR A 505 7.75 -29.84 -10.34
CA TYR A 505 7.70 -28.38 -10.37
C TYR A 505 9.10 -27.78 -10.28
N ARG A 506 9.51 -27.01 -11.28
CA ARG A 506 10.66 -26.07 -11.31
C ARG A 506 11.97 -26.59 -10.67
N GLY A 507 12.28 -27.88 -10.89
CA GLY A 507 13.53 -28.49 -10.45
C GLY A 507 13.56 -28.92 -8.99
N ILE A 508 12.42 -28.93 -8.25
CA ILE A 508 12.34 -29.42 -6.88
C ILE A 508 12.83 -30.87 -6.75
N GLY A 509 12.45 -31.75 -7.69
CA GLY A 509 12.93 -33.13 -7.68
C GLY A 509 14.47 -33.24 -7.75
N LEU A 510 15.11 -32.46 -8.61
CA LEU A 510 16.57 -32.38 -8.71
C LEU A 510 17.20 -31.73 -7.46
N TYR A 511 16.60 -30.69 -6.93
CA TYR A 511 17.02 -30.07 -5.67
C TYR A 511 17.02 -31.08 -4.51
N LYS A 512 15.98 -31.91 -4.41
CA LYS A 512 15.91 -32.98 -3.39
C LYS A 512 16.96 -34.07 -3.61
N GLU A 513 17.20 -34.48 -4.87
CA GLU A 513 18.15 -35.55 -5.23
C GLU A 513 19.61 -35.10 -5.06
N LYS A 514 19.95 -33.90 -5.55
CA LYS A 514 21.33 -33.41 -5.66
C LYS A 514 21.76 -32.40 -4.60
N GLY A 515 20.80 -31.85 -3.88
CA GLY A 515 21.02 -30.73 -2.96
C GLY A 515 21.12 -29.36 -3.65
N PHE A 516 20.83 -29.28 -4.97
CA PHE A 516 20.77 -28.03 -5.72
C PHE A 516 20.01 -28.21 -7.03
N VAL A 517 19.57 -27.11 -7.64
CA VAL A 517 19.00 -27.08 -8.98
C VAL A 517 20.15 -26.87 -9.99
N PRO A 518 20.40 -27.81 -10.94
CA PRO A 518 21.43 -27.63 -11.95
C PRO A 518 21.08 -26.55 -12.97
N TYR A 519 22.09 -25.74 -13.42
CA TYR A 519 21.84 -24.66 -14.36
C TYR A 519 21.68 -25.12 -15.83
N ASP A 520 22.10 -26.33 -16.16
CA ASP A 520 22.00 -26.93 -17.50
C ASP A 520 20.68 -27.67 -17.72
N VAL A 521 19.71 -27.54 -16.83
CA VAL A 521 18.36 -28.08 -16.94
C VAL A 521 17.40 -26.96 -17.35
N THR A 522 16.62 -27.23 -18.41
CA THR A 522 15.64 -26.28 -18.94
C THR A 522 14.44 -26.16 -18.01
N ASP A 523 14.06 -24.92 -17.68
CA ASP A 523 12.80 -24.64 -17.00
C ASP A 523 11.65 -24.60 -18.01
N PRO A 524 10.59 -25.40 -17.84
CA PRO A 524 9.43 -25.39 -18.73
C PRO A 524 8.57 -24.12 -18.60
N TYR A 525 8.73 -23.34 -17.53
CA TYR A 525 7.90 -22.16 -17.21
C TYR A 525 8.57 -20.83 -17.61
N ASN A 526 9.90 -20.83 -17.75
CA ASN A 526 10.67 -19.62 -18.06
C ASN A 526 11.88 -19.96 -18.96
N SER A 527 12.24 -19.06 -19.86
CA SER A 527 13.48 -19.15 -20.65
C SER A 527 14.74 -19.14 -19.77
N ASP A 528 14.69 -18.41 -18.64
CA ASP A 528 15.71 -18.37 -17.61
C ASP A 528 15.44 -19.47 -16.58
N ASN A 529 16.45 -20.25 -16.24
CA ASN A 529 16.24 -21.33 -15.27
C ASN A 529 16.46 -20.91 -13.81
N TRP A 530 17.12 -19.77 -13.56
CA TRP A 530 17.40 -19.21 -12.24
C TRP A 530 17.90 -20.22 -11.19
N ALA A 531 18.67 -21.17 -11.63
CA ALA A 531 19.01 -22.39 -10.86
C ALA A 531 19.67 -22.11 -9.52
N MET A 532 20.63 -21.16 -9.48
CA MET A 532 21.29 -20.77 -8.23
C MET A 532 20.29 -20.14 -7.27
N SER A 533 19.51 -19.17 -7.74
CA SER A 533 18.53 -18.47 -6.93
C SER A 533 17.47 -19.42 -6.38
N ARG A 534 16.95 -20.36 -7.19
CA ARG A 534 16.01 -21.40 -6.72
C ARG A 534 16.60 -22.25 -5.61
N THR A 535 17.86 -22.64 -5.71
CA THR A 535 18.52 -23.42 -4.65
C THR A 535 18.53 -22.66 -3.32
N LEU A 536 18.84 -21.36 -3.34
CA LEU A 536 18.89 -20.53 -2.15
C LEU A 536 17.50 -20.30 -1.56
N GLU A 537 16.52 -19.97 -2.40
CA GLU A 537 15.16 -19.69 -1.98
C GLU A 537 14.46 -20.96 -1.43
N TYR A 538 14.63 -22.11 -2.08
CA TYR A 538 14.11 -23.38 -1.60
C TYR A 538 14.72 -23.77 -0.23
N ALA A 539 16.00 -23.49 -0.01
CA ALA A 539 16.63 -23.73 1.29
C ALA A 539 16.02 -22.86 2.41
N PHE A 540 15.67 -21.62 2.09
CA PHE A 540 14.98 -20.72 3.00
C PHE A 540 13.53 -21.19 3.29
N ASP A 541 12.79 -21.57 2.24
CA ASP A 541 11.42 -22.09 2.37
C ASP A 541 11.39 -23.39 3.19
N ASP A 542 12.35 -24.31 2.96
CA ASP A 542 12.51 -25.52 3.74
C ASP A 542 12.81 -25.25 5.22
N HIS A 543 13.65 -24.25 5.52
CA HIS A 543 13.88 -23.82 6.89
C HIS A 543 12.56 -23.37 7.54
N SER A 544 11.71 -22.66 6.81
CA SER A 544 10.43 -22.19 7.32
C SER A 544 9.48 -23.35 7.67
N ILE A 545 9.48 -24.43 6.87
CA ILE A 545 8.76 -25.67 7.18
C ILE A 545 9.34 -26.32 8.45
N ALA A 546 10.67 -26.37 8.55
CA ALA A 546 11.35 -26.99 9.69
C ALA A 546 10.98 -26.31 11.01
N VAL A 547 11.05 -24.98 11.08
CA VAL A 547 10.72 -24.20 12.28
C VAL A 547 9.24 -24.35 12.67
N MET A 548 8.33 -24.32 11.67
CA MET A 548 6.90 -24.55 11.93
C MET A 548 6.64 -25.97 12.44
N ALA A 549 7.25 -27.00 11.82
CA ALA A 549 7.11 -28.39 12.23
C ALA A 549 7.65 -28.62 13.65
N GLU A 550 8.80 -28.05 14.01
CA GLU A 550 9.38 -28.09 15.35
C GLU A 550 8.42 -27.48 16.39
N ALA A 551 7.87 -26.28 16.11
CA ALA A 551 6.90 -25.63 16.97
C ALA A 551 5.59 -26.43 17.14
N MET A 552 5.25 -27.29 16.16
CA MET A 552 4.12 -28.23 16.22
C MET A 552 4.48 -29.59 16.87
N GLY A 553 5.73 -29.78 17.32
CA GLY A 553 6.20 -31.04 17.90
C GLY A 553 6.39 -32.17 16.87
N LYS A 554 6.58 -31.86 15.60
CA LYS A 554 6.79 -32.79 14.49
C LYS A 554 8.31 -32.97 14.24
N GLU A 555 9.04 -33.52 15.20
CA GLU A 555 10.51 -33.55 15.23
C GLU A 555 11.16 -34.22 13.99
N ASP A 556 10.59 -35.33 13.50
CA ASP A 556 11.12 -36.02 12.31
C ASP A 556 11.03 -35.12 11.05
N ILE A 557 9.89 -34.46 10.85
CA ILE A 557 9.68 -33.52 9.75
C ILE A 557 10.65 -32.33 9.89
N ALA A 558 10.75 -31.76 11.08
CA ALA A 558 11.66 -30.65 11.35
C ALA A 558 13.10 -31.01 10.99
N LYS A 559 13.58 -32.18 11.43
CA LYS A 559 14.92 -32.66 11.16
C LYS A 559 15.23 -32.80 9.66
N ASP A 560 14.29 -33.37 8.90
CA ASP A 560 14.47 -33.58 7.46
C ASP A 560 14.55 -32.24 6.71
N PHE A 561 13.67 -31.28 7.05
CA PHE A 561 13.65 -29.97 6.42
C PHE A 561 14.81 -29.07 6.90
N TYR A 562 15.27 -29.16 8.14
CA TYR A 562 16.51 -28.51 8.57
C TYR A 562 17.72 -29.02 7.78
N ALA A 563 17.78 -30.32 7.48
CA ALA A 563 18.84 -30.85 6.64
C ALA A 563 18.81 -30.30 5.20
N ARG A 564 17.60 -30.19 4.60
CA ARG A 564 17.40 -29.59 3.26
C ARG A 564 17.72 -28.09 3.26
N ALA A 565 17.41 -27.37 4.32
CA ALA A 565 17.72 -25.95 4.48
C ALA A 565 19.23 -25.64 4.41
N GLN A 566 20.10 -26.65 4.59
CA GLN A 566 21.56 -26.50 4.44
C GLN A 566 22.04 -26.60 2.98
N ASN A 567 21.18 -26.91 2.04
CA ASN A 567 21.50 -27.10 0.63
C ASN A 567 22.10 -25.85 -0.05
N TYR A 568 21.82 -24.65 0.45
CA TYR A 568 22.44 -23.41 -0.01
C TYR A 568 23.98 -23.50 -0.02
N LYS A 569 24.59 -24.30 0.88
CA LYS A 569 26.05 -24.52 0.98
C LYS A 569 26.66 -25.12 -0.27
N GLN A 570 25.85 -25.87 -1.04
CA GLN A 570 26.31 -26.46 -2.31
C GLN A 570 26.62 -25.39 -3.37
N GLN A 571 26.03 -24.21 -3.29
CA GLN A 571 26.28 -23.12 -4.24
C GLN A 571 27.49 -22.26 -3.88
N TYR A 572 28.05 -22.38 -2.67
CA TYR A 572 29.20 -21.59 -2.26
C TYR A 572 30.48 -22.12 -2.89
N ASN A 573 31.13 -21.26 -3.69
CA ASN A 573 32.46 -21.57 -4.27
C ASN A 573 33.57 -20.89 -3.45
N PRO A 574 34.40 -21.65 -2.69
CA PRO A 574 35.44 -21.08 -1.84
C PRO A 574 36.56 -20.39 -2.65
N THR A 575 36.71 -20.69 -3.95
CA THR A 575 37.73 -20.07 -4.83
C THR A 575 37.32 -18.65 -5.20
N THR A 576 36.06 -18.47 -5.64
CA THR A 576 35.50 -17.13 -6.01
C THR A 576 34.96 -16.37 -4.83
N THR A 577 34.65 -17.08 -3.74
CA THR A 577 33.97 -16.55 -2.55
C THR A 577 32.57 -15.98 -2.84
N PHE A 578 31.88 -16.54 -3.83
CA PHE A 578 30.50 -16.23 -4.20
C PHE A 578 29.64 -17.49 -4.20
N MET A 579 28.31 -17.30 -4.10
CA MET A 579 27.37 -18.29 -4.56
C MET A 579 27.48 -18.37 -6.09
N GLN A 580 27.63 -19.58 -6.65
CA GLN A 580 27.90 -19.82 -8.07
C GLN A 580 27.09 -21.00 -8.57
N PRO A 581 26.42 -20.90 -9.73
CA PRO A 581 25.65 -21.99 -10.31
C PRO A 581 26.45 -23.25 -10.55
N ARG A 582 25.82 -24.45 -10.41
CA ARG A 582 26.39 -25.75 -10.72
C ARG A 582 25.62 -26.43 -11.83
N ASP A 583 26.35 -27.20 -12.67
CA ASP A 583 25.75 -28.07 -13.69
C ASP A 583 25.25 -29.41 -13.11
N SER A 584 24.63 -30.24 -13.94
CA SER A 584 24.10 -31.55 -13.55
C SER A 584 25.20 -32.57 -13.09
N LYS A 585 26.47 -32.32 -13.37
CA LYS A 585 27.62 -33.09 -12.89
C LYS A 585 28.15 -32.56 -11.56
N GLY A 586 27.65 -31.40 -11.08
CA GLY A 586 28.10 -30.75 -9.86
C GLY A 586 29.28 -29.80 -10.03
N GLU A 587 29.69 -29.52 -11.27
CA GLU A 587 30.77 -28.57 -11.55
C GLU A 587 30.26 -27.14 -11.52
N PHE A 588 31.07 -26.22 -10.99
CA PHE A 588 30.72 -24.80 -11.02
C PHE A 588 30.76 -24.23 -12.44
N GLN A 589 29.87 -23.29 -12.73
CA GLN A 589 29.81 -22.57 -14.00
C GLN A 589 31.21 -22.02 -14.36
N PRO A 590 31.76 -22.36 -15.52
CA PRO A 590 33.04 -21.81 -15.96
C PRO A 590 32.87 -20.32 -16.35
N LEU A 591 34.01 -19.59 -16.40
CA LEU A 591 34.04 -18.18 -16.80
C LEU A 591 33.08 -17.26 -15.99
N PHE A 592 32.93 -17.54 -14.72
CA PHE A 592 32.05 -16.81 -13.82
C PHE A 592 32.49 -15.36 -13.62
N ASN A 593 31.61 -14.40 -13.93
CA ASN A 593 31.77 -12.98 -13.63
C ASN A 593 30.68 -12.54 -12.64
N PRO A 594 31.01 -12.16 -11.40
CA PRO A 594 30.01 -11.80 -10.40
C PRO A 594 29.28 -10.50 -10.69
N ASP A 595 29.78 -9.64 -11.59
CA ASP A 595 29.21 -8.32 -11.91
C ASP A 595 28.06 -8.42 -12.93
N GLU A 596 27.97 -9.52 -13.66
CA GLU A 596 27.10 -9.63 -14.83
C GLU A 596 25.83 -10.43 -14.53
N TYR A 597 24.78 -10.10 -15.28
CA TYR A 597 23.57 -10.91 -15.34
C TYR A 597 23.88 -12.28 -15.95
N THR A 598 23.26 -13.30 -15.40
CA THR A 598 23.21 -14.62 -16.01
C THR A 598 21.79 -15.20 -15.90
N PRO A 599 21.33 -16.06 -16.83
CA PRO A 599 20.01 -16.68 -16.77
C PRO A 599 19.86 -17.69 -15.60
N HIS A 600 20.86 -17.80 -14.74
CA HIS A 600 20.90 -18.73 -13.60
C HIS A 600 20.67 -18.01 -12.27
N ILE A 601 20.61 -16.67 -12.28
CA ILE A 601 20.39 -15.82 -11.12
C ILE A 601 19.16 -14.94 -11.42
N CYS A 602 18.15 -15.01 -10.57
CA CYS A 602 16.88 -14.33 -10.76
C CYS A 602 17.06 -12.81 -10.65
N GLU A 603 16.79 -12.10 -11.77
CA GLU A 603 16.77 -10.63 -11.85
C GLU A 603 17.99 -9.89 -11.27
N SER A 604 19.09 -10.60 -11.04
CA SER A 604 20.21 -10.12 -10.24
C SER A 604 21.53 -10.62 -10.78
N ASN A 605 22.62 -10.15 -10.19
CA ASN A 605 23.94 -10.72 -10.33
C ASN A 605 24.37 -11.44 -9.04
N ALA A 606 25.57 -11.99 -9.04
CA ALA A 606 26.06 -12.75 -7.89
C ALA A 606 26.32 -11.89 -6.64
N TRP A 607 26.60 -10.58 -6.81
CA TRP A 607 26.74 -9.65 -5.68
C TRP A 607 25.44 -9.49 -4.90
N HIS A 608 24.31 -9.37 -5.62
CA HIS A 608 23.00 -9.17 -4.99
C HIS A 608 22.51 -10.45 -4.31
N TYR A 609 22.62 -11.60 -5.03
CA TYR A 609 21.91 -12.82 -4.61
C TYR A 609 22.68 -13.66 -3.58
N MET A 610 24.00 -13.48 -3.43
CA MET A 610 24.79 -14.28 -2.50
C MET A 610 24.37 -14.18 -1.02
N TRP A 611 23.59 -13.17 -0.68
CA TRP A 611 23.10 -12.91 0.68
C TRP A 611 21.72 -13.53 0.97
N SER A 612 21.08 -14.15 -0.05
CA SER A 612 19.75 -14.79 0.08
C SER A 612 19.82 -16.09 0.88
N VAL A 613 20.35 -15.99 2.10
CA VAL A 613 20.50 -17.04 3.12
C VAL A 613 20.06 -16.47 4.48
N GLN A 614 18.92 -15.78 4.50
CA GLN A 614 18.41 -15.06 5.67
C GLN A 614 18.19 -15.97 6.88
N HIS A 615 17.93 -17.27 6.65
CA HIS A 615 17.70 -18.28 7.69
C HIS A 615 18.97 -18.77 8.39
N ASP A 616 20.16 -18.60 7.81
CA ASP A 616 21.42 -19.14 8.35
C ASP A 616 22.61 -18.19 8.11
N ILE A 617 22.49 -16.94 8.58
CA ILE A 617 23.55 -15.93 8.45
C ILE A 617 24.84 -16.38 9.15
N GLU A 618 24.75 -17.04 10.30
CA GLU A 618 25.92 -17.59 11.00
C GLU A 618 26.57 -18.72 10.17
N GLY A 619 25.78 -19.51 9.45
CA GLY A 619 26.29 -20.55 8.56
C GLY A 619 27.10 -19.98 7.38
N ILE A 620 26.63 -18.92 6.72
CA ILE A 620 27.40 -18.28 5.65
C ILE A 620 28.64 -17.56 6.18
N ILE A 621 28.58 -16.97 7.38
CA ILE A 621 29.75 -16.41 8.08
C ILE A 621 30.79 -17.52 8.37
N ALA A 622 30.33 -18.70 8.81
CA ALA A 622 31.22 -19.83 9.07
C ALA A 622 31.87 -20.36 7.78
N LEU A 623 31.14 -20.41 6.64
CA LEU A 623 31.68 -20.83 5.34
C LEU A 623 32.76 -19.87 4.83
N MET A 624 32.54 -18.57 4.95
CA MET A 624 33.45 -17.55 4.43
C MET A 624 34.59 -17.21 5.38
N GLY A 625 34.37 -17.33 6.67
CA GLY A 625 35.12 -16.68 7.74
C GLY A 625 34.70 -15.23 7.96
N LYS A 626 34.55 -14.81 9.21
CA LYS A 626 34.00 -13.50 9.61
C LYS A 626 34.69 -12.31 8.93
N GLU A 627 36.01 -12.33 8.85
CA GLU A 627 36.78 -11.24 8.23
C GLU A 627 36.45 -11.08 6.73
N ARG A 628 36.40 -12.19 5.98
CA ARG A 628 36.07 -12.16 4.55
C ARG A 628 34.62 -11.76 4.33
N PHE A 629 33.71 -12.26 5.16
CA PHE A 629 32.30 -11.87 5.12
C PHE A 629 32.17 -10.36 5.28
N THR A 630 32.83 -9.78 6.29
CA THR A 630 32.81 -8.34 6.53
C THR A 630 33.39 -7.55 5.34
N GLN A 631 34.54 -7.98 4.81
CA GLN A 631 35.16 -7.34 3.63
C GLN A 631 34.28 -7.44 2.38
N LYS A 632 33.62 -8.59 2.16
CA LYS A 632 32.70 -8.78 1.03
C LYS A 632 31.47 -7.87 1.18
N LEU A 633 30.93 -7.77 2.38
CA LEU A 633 29.81 -6.88 2.67
C LEU A 633 30.20 -5.39 2.49
N ASP A 634 31.39 -4.97 2.96
CA ASP A 634 31.92 -3.63 2.66
C ASP A 634 32.06 -3.38 1.16
N SER A 635 32.60 -4.38 0.44
CA SER A 635 32.77 -4.30 -1.02
C SER A 635 31.43 -4.13 -1.73
N MET A 636 30.35 -4.79 -1.29
CA MET A 636 29.03 -4.62 -1.88
C MET A 636 28.57 -3.17 -1.88
N PHE A 637 28.84 -2.41 -0.82
CA PHE A 637 28.43 -1.00 -0.71
C PHE A 637 29.42 0.00 -1.31
N THR A 638 30.64 -0.43 -1.66
CA THR A 638 31.71 0.48 -2.12
C THR A 638 32.23 0.18 -3.52
N TYR A 639 32.08 -1.06 -3.99
CA TYR A 639 32.54 -1.47 -5.32
C TYR A 639 31.54 -1.01 -6.39
N THR A 640 32.04 -0.23 -7.35
CA THR A 640 31.25 0.23 -8.49
C THR A 640 31.50 -0.66 -9.69
N PRO A 641 30.47 -1.25 -10.32
CA PRO A 641 30.65 -2.08 -11.51
C PRO A 641 31.24 -1.26 -12.66
N ALA A 642 31.86 -1.94 -13.61
CA ALA A 642 32.37 -1.32 -14.82
C ALA A 642 31.24 -0.59 -15.58
N LYS A 643 31.55 0.53 -16.25
CA LYS A 643 30.53 1.34 -16.95
C LYS A 643 29.75 0.58 -18.04
N ASN A 644 30.35 -0.51 -18.56
CA ASN A 644 29.75 -1.37 -19.58
C ASN A 644 29.37 -2.75 -19.03
N ALA A 645 29.23 -2.89 -17.70
CA ALA A 645 28.71 -4.12 -17.12
C ALA A 645 27.25 -4.34 -17.56
N ASP A 646 26.93 -5.57 -17.92
CA ASP A 646 25.54 -5.97 -18.27
C ASP A 646 24.75 -6.21 -16.96
N LEU A 647 24.22 -5.12 -16.41
CA LEU A 647 23.42 -5.19 -15.19
C LEU A 647 21.96 -5.51 -15.53
N PRO A 648 21.28 -6.30 -14.69
CA PRO A 648 19.84 -6.52 -14.80
C PRO A 648 19.06 -5.20 -14.82
N ILE A 649 17.95 -5.14 -15.53
CA ILE A 649 17.07 -3.97 -15.63
C ILE A 649 16.54 -3.52 -14.25
N PHE A 650 16.46 -4.45 -13.31
CA PHE A 650 16.02 -4.22 -11.93
C PHE A 650 17.13 -3.71 -11.00
N SER A 651 18.40 -3.67 -11.45
CA SER A 651 19.53 -3.11 -10.69
C SER A 651 19.43 -1.59 -10.63
N THR A 652 18.57 -1.08 -9.81
CA THR A 652 18.28 0.35 -9.60
C THR A 652 18.49 0.74 -8.14
N GLY A 653 18.55 2.05 -7.83
CA GLY A 653 18.84 2.52 -6.47
C GLY A 653 20.19 2.04 -5.94
N MET A 654 21.23 2.08 -6.81
CA MET A 654 22.54 1.49 -6.55
C MET A 654 23.36 2.29 -5.53
N ILE A 655 23.87 1.59 -4.52
CA ILE A 655 24.94 2.07 -3.62
C ILE A 655 26.09 1.05 -3.70
N GLY A 656 27.10 1.31 -4.52
CA GLY A 656 28.06 0.27 -4.94
C GLY A 656 27.36 -0.80 -5.76
N GLN A 657 27.41 -2.06 -5.30
CA GLN A 657 26.65 -3.19 -5.85
C GLN A 657 25.33 -3.44 -5.11
N TYR A 658 25.04 -2.76 -4.01
CA TYR A 658 23.74 -2.83 -3.36
C TYR A 658 22.69 -2.19 -4.24
N ALA A 659 21.68 -2.95 -4.66
CA ALA A 659 20.58 -2.52 -5.53
C ALA A 659 19.27 -2.48 -4.72
N HIS A 660 18.92 -1.29 -4.19
CA HIS A 660 17.73 -1.17 -3.35
C HIS A 660 16.41 -1.39 -4.12
N GLY A 661 16.43 -1.13 -5.42
CA GLY A 661 15.27 -1.30 -6.29
C GLY A 661 14.90 -2.75 -6.60
N ASN A 662 15.57 -3.74 -5.99
CA ASN A 662 15.20 -5.17 -6.12
C ASN A 662 15.40 -5.91 -4.78
N GLU A 663 14.52 -6.83 -4.47
CA GLU A 663 14.30 -7.48 -3.19
C GLU A 663 15.49 -8.26 -2.61
N PRO A 664 16.33 -8.94 -3.40
CA PRO A 664 17.48 -9.66 -2.85
C PRO A 664 18.43 -8.83 -2.00
N SER A 665 18.43 -7.49 -2.20
CA SER A 665 19.28 -6.57 -1.42
C SER A 665 18.66 -6.11 -0.10
N HIS A 666 17.35 -6.20 0.11
CA HIS A 666 16.61 -5.49 1.16
C HIS A 666 17.10 -5.74 2.59
N HIS A 667 17.54 -6.96 2.92
CA HIS A 667 18.04 -7.31 4.26
C HIS A 667 19.55 -7.01 4.46
N VAL A 668 20.30 -6.77 3.38
CA VAL A 668 21.76 -6.83 3.40
C VAL A 668 22.39 -5.75 4.27
N ALA A 669 21.87 -4.52 4.29
CA ALA A 669 22.39 -3.44 5.13
C ALA A 669 22.37 -3.77 6.64
N TYR A 670 21.48 -4.67 7.07
CA TYR A 670 21.38 -5.11 8.46
C TYR A 670 22.44 -6.14 8.85
N LEU A 671 23.08 -6.80 7.88
CA LEU A 671 24.07 -7.86 8.13
C LEU A 671 25.36 -7.33 8.80
N PHE A 672 25.64 -6.02 8.74
CA PHE A 672 26.73 -5.43 9.51
C PHE A 672 26.56 -5.59 11.02
N ASN A 673 25.35 -5.75 11.53
CA ASN A 673 25.11 -6.09 12.93
C ASN A 673 25.76 -7.43 13.33
N LYS A 674 25.69 -8.44 12.43
CA LYS A 674 26.28 -9.76 12.68
C LYS A 674 27.81 -9.74 12.63
N THR A 675 28.41 -8.74 11.97
CA THR A 675 29.86 -8.57 11.95
C THR A 675 30.40 -7.75 13.13
N GLY A 676 29.51 -7.13 13.92
CA GLY A 676 29.85 -6.28 15.03
C GLY A 676 30.06 -4.80 14.62
N GLU A 677 29.55 -4.39 13.47
CA GLU A 677 29.68 -3.04 12.92
C GLU A 677 28.32 -2.32 12.77
N PRO A 678 27.52 -2.18 13.84
CA PRO A 678 26.16 -1.64 13.75
C PRO A 678 26.13 -0.16 13.31
N GLU A 679 27.25 0.55 13.39
CA GLU A 679 27.36 1.92 12.85
C GLU A 679 27.27 1.95 11.33
N LYS A 680 27.76 0.91 10.64
CA LYS A 680 27.61 0.78 9.18
C LYS A 680 26.17 0.49 8.81
N THR A 681 25.47 -0.38 9.57
CA THR A 681 24.01 -0.57 9.43
C THR A 681 23.31 0.79 9.48
N ARG A 682 23.53 1.59 10.55
CA ARG A 682 22.90 2.90 10.71
C ARG A 682 23.21 3.85 9.55
N LYS A 683 24.50 3.90 9.13
CA LYS A 683 24.94 4.75 8.03
C LYS A 683 24.19 4.45 6.74
N TYR A 684 24.17 3.18 6.32
CA TYR A 684 23.56 2.81 5.05
C TYR A 684 22.03 2.88 5.10
N LEU A 685 21.38 2.54 6.22
CA LEU A 685 19.93 2.70 6.35
C LEU A 685 19.51 4.16 6.23
N LEU A 686 20.21 5.10 6.88
CA LEU A 686 19.94 6.52 6.75
C LEU A 686 20.19 7.02 5.31
N GLN A 687 21.24 6.55 4.66
CA GLN A 687 21.52 6.87 3.26
C GLN A 687 20.36 6.40 2.36
N ILE A 688 19.95 5.15 2.46
CA ILE A 688 18.86 4.58 1.66
C ILE A 688 17.57 5.36 1.89
N MET A 689 17.16 5.56 3.16
CA MET A 689 15.89 6.23 3.49
C MET A 689 15.85 7.70 3.04
N ASN A 690 16.97 8.42 3.03
CA ASN A 690 17.01 9.84 2.67
C ASN A 690 17.26 10.10 1.19
N GLU A 691 17.96 9.19 0.48
CA GLU A 691 18.33 9.40 -0.91
C GLU A 691 17.38 8.70 -1.90
N LEU A 692 16.83 7.53 -1.52
CA LEU A 692 16.05 6.68 -2.42
C LEU A 692 14.54 6.74 -2.20
N TYR A 693 14.08 7.48 -1.18
CA TYR A 693 12.66 7.76 -0.91
C TYR A 693 12.45 9.28 -0.85
N ARG A 694 11.71 9.82 -1.82
CA ARG A 694 11.52 11.27 -1.96
C ARG A 694 10.04 11.62 -2.19
N ASN A 695 9.63 12.79 -1.73
CA ASN A 695 8.28 13.33 -1.98
C ASN A 695 8.18 13.95 -3.37
N THR A 696 8.47 13.15 -4.41
CA THR A 696 8.41 13.51 -5.83
C THR A 696 7.87 12.33 -6.64
N PRO A 697 7.32 12.53 -7.85
CA PRO A 697 6.83 11.42 -8.67
C PRO A 697 7.88 10.33 -8.95
N ASP A 698 9.16 10.69 -9.09
CA ASP A 698 10.29 9.78 -9.22
C ASP A 698 10.86 9.31 -7.86
N GLY A 699 10.06 9.41 -6.80
CA GLY A 699 10.50 9.21 -5.41
C GLY A 699 10.69 7.74 -4.98
N LEU A 700 10.49 6.76 -5.87
CA LEU A 700 10.84 5.36 -5.66
C LEU A 700 11.89 4.94 -6.69
N CYS A 701 12.92 4.24 -6.24
CA CYS A 701 14.06 3.89 -7.08
C CYS A 701 13.88 2.59 -7.90
N GLY A 702 12.86 1.78 -7.60
CA GLY A 702 12.52 0.51 -8.25
C GLY A 702 11.04 0.23 -8.16
N ASN A 703 10.61 -0.93 -8.64
CA ASN A 703 9.24 -1.41 -8.51
C ASN A 703 8.80 -1.37 -7.04
N GLU A 704 7.58 -0.96 -6.80
CA GLU A 704 7.04 -0.88 -5.43
C GLU A 704 6.67 -2.28 -4.89
N ASP A 705 6.34 -3.20 -5.80
CA ASP A 705 6.08 -4.63 -5.60
C ASP A 705 5.08 -4.94 -4.50
N CYS A 706 3.85 -4.46 -4.75
CA CYS A 706 2.67 -4.79 -3.95
C CYS A 706 2.86 -4.51 -2.45
N GLY A 707 3.60 -3.45 -2.12
CA GLY A 707 3.82 -3.02 -0.74
C GLY A 707 5.17 -3.40 -0.15
N GLN A 708 6.01 -4.21 -0.84
CA GLN A 708 7.27 -4.68 -0.25
C GLN A 708 8.29 -3.56 -0.04
N MET A 709 8.54 -2.71 -1.06
CA MET A 709 9.47 -1.58 -0.93
C MET A 709 9.00 -0.59 0.14
N SER A 710 7.69 -0.37 0.20
CA SER A 710 7.05 0.47 1.22
C SER A 710 7.15 -0.12 2.62
N ALA A 711 6.93 -1.42 2.79
CA ALA A 711 7.06 -2.11 4.08
C ALA A 711 8.50 -2.09 4.58
N TRP A 712 9.49 -2.23 3.68
CA TRP A 712 10.90 -2.03 4.02
C TRP A 712 11.14 -0.64 4.63
N TYR A 713 10.62 0.41 3.98
CA TYR A 713 10.76 1.79 4.46
C TYR A 713 10.09 1.99 5.83
N ILE A 714 8.89 1.45 6.04
CA ILE A 714 8.17 1.54 7.31
C ILE A 714 8.96 0.89 8.45
N PHE A 715 9.41 -0.35 8.28
CA PHE A 715 10.22 -1.04 9.28
C PHE A 715 11.53 -0.29 9.56
N SER A 716 12.25 0.10 8.51
CA SER A 716 13.52 0.81 8.65
C SER A 716 13.34 2.18 9.32
N ALA A 717 12.26 2.90 9.00
CA ALA A 717 11.92 4.18 9.63
C ALA A 717 11.50 4.02 11.11
N MET A 718 10.94 2.86 11.49
CA MET A 718 10.71 2.49 12.89
C MET A 718 11.99 2.05 13.61
N GLY A 719 13.06 1.73 12.88
CA GLY A 719 14.38 1.39 13.43
C GLY A 719 14.63 -0.09 13.66
N PHE A 720 13.90 -0.98 13.01
CA PHE A 720 14.12 -2.44 13.03
C PHE A 720 13.60 -3.10 11.76
N TYR A 721 14.06 -4.34 11.46
CA TYR A 721 13.68 -5.05 10.23
C TYR A 721 13.73 -6.58 10.44
N PRO A 722 12.80 -7.35 9.87
CA PRO A 722 12.80 -8.82 9.92
C PRO A 722 13.79 -9.39 8.89
N VAL A 723 15.07 -9.50 9.20
CA VAL A 723 16.10 -10.08 8.30
C VAL A 723 15.74 -11.52 7.95
N ASN A 724 15.44 -12.34 8.96
CA ASN A 724 14.71 -13.59 8.78
C ASN A 724 13.24 -13.31 9.14
N PRO A 725 12.32 -13.25 8.16
CA PRO A 725 10.92 -12.94 8.45
C PRO A 725 10.20 -14.00 9.26
N VAL A 726 10.74 -15.23 9.36
CA VAL A 726 10.14 -16.34 10.10
C VAL A 726 10.74 -16.44 11.49
N GLY A 727 9.88 -16.52 12.52
CA GLY A 727 10.30 -16.67 13.91
C GLY A 727 10.17 -15.41 14.77
N GLY A 728 9.79 -14.28 14.18
CA GLY A 728 9.40 -13.09 14.95
C GLY A 728 10.56 -12.34 15.61
N GLU A 729 11.78 -12.41 15.06
CA GLU A 729 12.92 -11.57 15.46
C GLU A 729 13.12 -10.43 14.48
N TYR A 730 13.49 -9.26 15.01
CA TYR A 730 13.76 -8.05 14.23
C TYR A 730 15.14 -7.49 14.58
N GLU A 731 15.99 -7.33 13.55
CA GLU A 731 17.31 -6.68 13.67
C GLU A 731 17.15 -5.18 13.87
N LEU A 732 17.89 -4.62 14.83
CA LEU A 732 17.86 -3.19 15.12
C LEU A 732 18.66 -2.39 14.09
N GLY A 733 18.08 -1.29 13.66
CA GLY A 733 18.68 -0.29 12.78
C GLY A 733 18.79 1.07 13.45
N THR A 734 18.13 2.08 12.85
CA THR A 734 18.03 3.43 13.41
C THR A 734 16.71 4.06 12.99
N PRO A 735 15.91 4.57 13.94
CA PRO A 735 14.64 5.20 13.58
C PRO A 735 14.86 6.53 12.87
N LEU A 736 13.97 6.84 11.93
CA LEU A 736 13.98 8.10 11.19
C LEU A 736 13.31 9.24 11.98
N PHE A 737 12.37 8.89 12.85
CA PHE A 737 11.58 9.84 13.65
C PHE A 737 11.95 9.73 15.13
N PRO A 738 11.97 10.85 15.87
CA PRO A 738 12.35 10.84 17.28
C PRO A 738 11.33 10.19 18.21
N ASP A 739 10.06 10.11 17.81
CA ASP A 739 8.98 9.49 18.60
C ASP A 739 7.98 8.83 17.66
N ILE A 740 7.72 7.53 17.87
CA ILE A 740 6.81 6.71 17.08
C ILE A 740 5.95 5.90 18.04
N SER A 741 4.65 5.84 17.78
CA SER A 741 3.68 5.02 18.49
C SER A 741 3.00 4.04 17.54
N LEU A 742 3.16 2.75 17.79
CA LEU A 742 2.46 1.67 17.08
C LEU A 742 1.28 1.20 17.95
N HIS A 743 0.06 1.50 17.52
CA HIS A 743 -1.19 1.15 18.21
C HIS A 743 -1.63 -0.27 17.84
N LEU A 744 -1.61 -1.17 18.82
CA LEU A 744 -1.86 -2.58 18.62
C LEU A 744 -3.35 -2.95 18.81
N ASN A 745 -3.80 -4.05 18.19
CA ASN A 745 -5.18 -4.53 18.31
C ASN A 745 -5.57 -4.97 19.73
N ASN A 746 -4.58 -5.34 20.55
CA ASN A 746 -4.80 -5.70 21.96
C ASN A 746 -4.95 -4.48 22.90
N GLY A 747 -5.00 -3.27 22.34
CA GLY A 747 -5.14 -2.01 23.07
C GLY A 747 -3.86 -1.48 23.70
N LYS A 748 -2.73 -2.17 23.54
CA LYS A 748 -1.41 -1.67 23.94
C LYS A 748 -0.80 -0.77 22.86
N THR A 749 0.23 -0.03 23.22
CA THR A 749 1.02 0.79 22.29
C THR A 749 2.49 0.46 22.46
N PHE A 750 3.14 0.03 21.38
CA PHE A 750 4.59 -0.07 21.34
C PHE A 750 5.17 1.30 20.98
N THR A 751 6.09 1.79 21.80
CA THR A 751 6.66 3.14 21.65
C THR A 751 8.13 3.08 21.29
N ILE A 752 8.54 3.87 20.30
CA ILE A 752 9.94 3.99 19.88
C ILE A 752 10.38 5.44 20.12
N LYS A 753 11.53 5.63 20.80
CA LYS A 753 12.06 6.95 21.13
C LYS A 753 13.52 7.07 20.77
N THR A 754 13.91 8.25 20.30
CA THR A 754 15.32 8.64 20.17
C THR A 754 15.64 9.72 21.21
N VAL A 755 16.64 9.48 22.04
CA VAL A 755 17.06 10.42 23.09
C VAL A 755 18.56 10.68 23.01
N LYS A 756 18.98 11.92 23.28
CA LYS A 756 20.41 12.26 23.39
C LYS A 756 21.00 11.68 24.65
N SER A 757 22.19 11.09 24.56
CA SER A 757 22.91 10.47 25.66
C SER A 757 24.40 10.46 25.36
N ASP A 758 25.25 10.31 26.41
CA ASP A 758 26.69 10.16 26.25
C ASP A 758 27.11 8.81 25.65
N LYS A 759 26.16 7.85 25.57
CA LYS A 759 26.39 6.51 25.01
C LYS A 759 25.37 6.22 23.92
N THR A 760 25.83 5.65 22.79
CA THR A 760 24.99 5.07 21.77
C THR A 760 24.66 3.64 22.14
N GLN A 761 23.40 3.34 22.42
CA GLN A 761 22.89 2.00 22.78
C GLN A 761 21.36 1.92 22.54
N CYS A 762 20.84 0.70 22.51
CA CYS A 762 19.40 0.45 22.47
C CYS A 762 18.93 -0.06 23.83
N LEU A 763 17.77 0.44 24.29
CA LEU A 763 17.16 0.04 25.56
C LEU A 763 15.74 -0.46 25.30
N LEU A 764 15.35 -1.52 25.99
CA LEU A 764 13.96 -2.00 26.02
C LEU A 764 13.44 -1.81 27.45
N ASP A 765 12.38 -1.02 27.63
CA ASP A 765 11.86 -0.60 28.94
C ASP A 765 12.96 -0.06 29.89
N GLY A 766 13.89 0.71 29.32
CA GLY A 766 14.99 1.33 30.05
C GLY A 766 16.16 0.39 30.36
N ARG A 767 16.14 -0.87 29.95
CA ARG A 767 17.22 -1.85 30.14
C ARG A 767 18.02 -2.01 28.85
N PRO A 768 19.35 -2.05 28.88
CA PRO A 768 20.15 -2.32 27.68
C PRO A 768 19.77 -3.65 27.04
N ILE A 769 19.67 -3.63 25.72
CA ILE A 769 19.46 -4.86 24.93
C ILE A 769 20.81 -5.56 24.76
N GLU A 770 20.85 -6.86 25.10
CA GLU A 770 21.98 -7.72 24.78
C GLU A 770 21.84 -8.20 23.35
N GLY A 771 22.81 -7.82 22.47
CA GLY A 771 22.74 -8.13 21.05
C GLY A 771 22.13 -7.01 20.21
N THR A 772 21.56 -7.38 19.05
CA THR A 772 21.09 -6.46 18.03
C THR A 772 19.64 -6.73 17.57
N THR A 773 18.88 -7.49 18.36
CA THR A 773 17.51 -7.91 18.00
C THR A 773 16.49 -7.57 19.09
N ILE A 774 15.23 -7.42 18.67
CA ILE A 774 14.03 -7.47 19.53
C ILE A 774 13.07 -8.54 19.00
N SER A 775 12.20 -9.04 19.87
CA SER A 775 11.21 -10.05 19.50
C SER A 775 9.85 -9.45 19.13
N HIS A 776 9.05 -10.19 18.38
CA HIS A 776 7.64 -9.86 18.12
C HIS A 776 6.85 -9.69 19.44
N ASN A 777 7.14 -10.53 20.43
CA ASN A 777 6.51 -10.45 21.75
C ASN A 777 6.82 -9.14 22.48
N ASP A 778 8.05 -8.58 22.32
CA ASP A 778 8.39 -7.26 22.88
C ASP A 778 7.50 -6.17 22.30
N ILE A 779 7.16 -6.28 21.00
CA ILE A 779 6.29 -5.33 20.30
C ILE A 779 4.84 -5.48 20.79
N ILE A 780 4.28 -6.69 20.73
CA ILE A 780 2.86 -6.92 21.09
C ILE A 780 2.58 -6.74 22.59
N ASP A 781 3.61 -6.81 23.42
CA ASP A 781 3.52 -6.46 24.85
C ASP A 781 3.43 -4.95 25.09
N GLY A 782 3.69 -4.14 24.06
CA GLY A 782 3.61 -2.68 24.15
C GLY A 782 4.79 -2.06 24.91
N LYS A 783 5.98 -2.68 24.83
CA LYS A 783 7.19 -2.16 25.46
C LYS A 783 7.67 -0.86 24.83
N THR A 784 8.63 -0.20 25.45
CA THR A 784 9.27 1.01 24.94
C THR A 784 10.69 0.68 24.47
N LEU A 785 10.93 0.84 23.15
CA LEU A 785 12.25 0.76 22.55
C LEU A 785 12.88 2.17 22.49
N THR A 786 14.04 2.34 23.12
CA THR A 786 14.74 3.63 23.16
C THR A 786 16.10 3.51 22.48
N PHE A 787 16.32 4.34 21.47
CA PHE A 787 17.62 4.54 20.83
C PHE A 787 18.30 5.74 21.48
N THR A 788 19.50 5.54 22.02
CA THR A 788 20.29 6.65 22.55
C THR A 788 21.36 7.04 21.54
N THR A 789 21.53 8.34 21.30
CA THR A 789 22.52 8.89 20.35
C THR A 789 23.34 9.97 21.03
N LYS A 790 24.61 10.12 20.61
CA LYS A 790 25.49 11.23 21.07
C LYS A 790 24.99 12.57 20.55
#